data_630490b125c9364c5991963a7386eec7
#
_entry.id   630490b125c9364c5991963a7386eec7
#
_cell.length_a   1.000
_cell.length_b   1.000
_cell.length_c   1.000
_cell.angle_alpha   90.00
_cell.angle_beta   90.00
_cell.angle_gamma   90.00
#
_symmetry.space_group_name_H-M   'P 1'
#
loop_
_entity.id
_entity.type
_entity.pdbx_description
1 polymer ?
#
loop_
_entity_poly.entity_id
_entity_poly.type
_entity_poly.pdbx_seq_one_letter_code
_entity_poly.pdbx_strand_id
1 'polypeptide(L)'
;MKIDKAELKDSILRKLRRQYGKTLEEAHEFELYYAISRAALDYAMEKWYNTKKTYAKKQVKQMYYFSAEFLMGRFMGNNLINLQINDVIKETLNELGVDINKIEDREMDAGLGNGGLGRLAACFLDSLATLALPGHGYGLRYKYGMFEQKIENGFQMEYPDDWTKYGDPWSIKRMDRVFEVKFGGQIEIHRDEFGKEYFKRVNTETVHAVAYDVPVIGYGNDTVNTLRLWEARSPEGFDLKLFNDQTYLQASAKAVQAEDISRVLYPNDTEKDGKQLRLKQQFFFTSASLQDIIRRYKSVFGNDFSKFAEKVAIQLNDTHPVVAIPELMRIFLDKEKLGWDESWNICKNVFAYTNHTILSEALEKWDISLFQPLLPRIYQIIEEINRRFVAELQQKYPGDWERINKMSIIGNGQVRMAWLAIVGSHKVNGVAALHTEILKNSELREWNELYPEKFLNKTNGITQRRWLLKSNPELAALITELIGDKWITDLYELKKLEQYLDDDDILNRVSEIKLHNKEKLAKYIKDTTGIEVNPHSIFDIQVKRLHEYKRQLLNVLHIMDLYNRLKENPYLDVEPRTFIFGAKSAAGYRRAKGIIKLINSVAEKVNNDSDINGKIKVVFLENYRVSLAEKIFPSADVSEQISTASKEASGTGNMKFMLNGALTLGTMDGANVEIVEEVGLENAFIFGLSAQEVENYQANGGYNPFDEYNNVEGLKKVVDQLGDGTYDDNHTGIFRELQNSLLYGVDGSRPDVYFLLKDFASYREAQDRLQNAFKDRREWTRKALKNIANAGKFSSDRTIAEYAKEIWNIEPVEIQDYIEG
;
A
#
# COMPACT_ATOMS: atom_id res chain seq x y z
N MET A 1 -27.62 15.38 9.86
CA MET A 1 -28.31 14.88 11.08
C MET A 1 -27.57 15.42 12.30
N LYS A 2 -28.21 16.17 13.21
CA LYS A 2 -27.60 16.53 14.49
C LYS A 2 -27.68 15.31 15.39
N ILE A 3 -26.50 14.76 15.75
CA ILE A 3 -26.43 13.61 16.63
C ILE A 3 -26.78 14.07 18.05
N ASP A 4 -27.79 13.42 18.65
CA ASP A 4 -28.14 13.65 20.06
C ASP A 4 -27.14 12.91 20.94
N LYS A 5 -26.40 13.68 21.75
CA LYS A 5 -25.41 13.17 22.71
C LYS A 5 -26.02 12.18 23.70
N ALA A 6 -27.26 12.43 24.15
CA ALA A 6 -27.94 11.56 25.09
C ALA A 6 -28.32 10.21 24.45
N GLU A 7 -28.77 10.24 23.20
CA GLU A 7 -29.06 9.04 22.41
C GLU A 7 -27.79 8.21 22.16
N LEU A 8 -26.67 8.87 21.79
CA LEU A 8 -25.39 8.20 21.58
C LEU A 8 -24.89 7.53 22.86
N LYS A 9 -24.98 8.24 23.99
CA LYS A 9 -24.61 7.69 25.31
C LYS A 9 -25.45 6.47 25.67
N ASP A 10 -26.76 6.56 25.50
CA ASP A 10 -27.67 5.42 25.74
C ASP A 10 -27.39 4.27 24.79
N SER A 11 -27.08 4.54 23.51
CA SER A 11 -26.71 3.51 22.53
C SER A 11 -25.46 2.74 22.97
N ILE A 12 -24.40 3.42 23.40
CA ILE A 12 -23.16 2.77 23.88
C ILE A 12 -23.46 1.89 25.11
N LEU A 13 -24.12 2.44 26.13
CA LEU A 13 -24.44 1.71 27.36
C LEU A 13 -25.40 0.53 27.10
N ARG A 14 -26.37 0.70 26.22
CA ARG A 14 -27.29 -0.34 25.80
C ARG A 14 -26.58 -1.49 25.05
N LYS A 15 -25.59 -1.16 24.19
CA LYS A 15 -24.79 -2.19 23.50
C LYS A 15 -23.92 -2.98 24.49
N LEU A 16 -23.30 -2.33 25.47
CA LEU A 16 -22.58 -3.04 26.56
C LEU A 16 -23.47 -4.02 27.28
N ARG A 17 -24.66 -3.56 27.74
CA ARG A 17 -25.61 -4.42 28.47
C ARG A 17 -26.15 -5.57 27.63
N ARG A 18 -26.51 -5.31 26.37
CA ARG A 18 -27.16 -6.31 25.52
C ARG A 18 -26.19 -7.33 24.94
N GLN A 19 -24.94 -6.92 24.69
CA GLN A 19 -23.96 -7.78 24.04
C GLN A 19 -23.09 -8.52 25.05
N TYR A 20 -22.74 -7.87 26.17
CA TYR A 20 -21.80 -8.42 27.15
C TYR A 20 -22.41 -8.66 28.52
N GLY A 21 -23.64 -8.20 28.76
CA GLY A 21 -24.28 -8.31 30.08
C GLY A 21 -23.57 -7.51 31.17
N LYS A 22 -22.89 -6.43 30.81
CA LYS A 22 -22.03 -5.63 31.70
C LYS A 22 -22.44 -4.18 31.82
N THR A 23 -22.13 -3.59 32.96
CA THR A 23 -22.14 -2.14 33.15
C THR A 23 -20.84 -1.51 32.64
N LEU A 24 -20.75 -0.19 32.70
CA LEU A 24 -19.54 0.55 32.28
C LEU A 24 -18.34 0.20 33.18
N GLU A 25 -18.55 0.08 34.50
CA GLU A 25 -17.50 -0.22 35.48
C GLU A 25 -16.97 -1.64 35.35
N GLU A 26 -17.79 -2.56 34.83
CA GLU A 26 -17.42 -3.98 34.65
C GLU A 26 -16.78 -4.24 33.26
N ALA A 27 -16.91 -3.30 32.34
CA ALA A 27 -16.47 -3.49 30.97
C ALA A 27 -14.95 -3.34 30.80
N HIS A 28 -14.35 -4.24 30.05
CA HIS A 28 -12.96 -4.11 29.61
C HIS A 28 -12.86 -3.12 28.43
N GLU A 29 -11.70 -2.52 28.24
CA GLU A 29 -11.45 -1.53 27.18
C GLU A 29 -11.79 -2.05 25.77
N PHE A 30 -11.55 -3.33 25.46
CA PHE A 30 -11.93 -3.92 24.16
C PHE A 30 -13.44 -4.08 23.97
N GLU A 31 -14.21 -4.29 25.06
CA GLU A 31 -15.68 -4.34 25.01
C GLU A 31 -16.25 -2.93 24.81
N LEU A 32 -15.64 -1.94 25.43
CA LEU A 32 -15.94 -0.52 25.19
C LEU A 32 -15.65 -0.13 23.75
N TYR A 33 -14.45 -0.48 23.24
CA TYR A 33 -14.10 -0.26 21.83
C TYR A 33 -15.18 -0.85 20.90
N TYR A 34 -15.58 -2.08 21.14
CA TYR A 34 -16.59 -2.73 20.31
C TYR A 34 -17.95 -2.03 20.39
N ALA A 35 -18.42 -1.69 21.60
CA ALA A 35 -19.69 -1.01 21.80
C ALA A 35 -19.73 0.38 21.17
N ILE A 36 -18.66 1.16 21.31
CA ILE A 36 -18.53 2.50 20.72
C ILE A 36 -18.50 2.41 19.20
N SER A 37 -17.69 1.48 18.65
CA SER A 37 -17.59 1.27 17.21
C SER A 37 -18.94 0.86 16.59
N ARG A 38 -19.69 -0.02 17.25
CA ARG A 38 -21.02 -0.43 16.81
C ARG A 38 -22.07 0.68 16.94
N ALA A 39 -21.94 1.55 17.94
CA ALA A 39 -22.81 2.71 18.07
C ALA A 39 -22.55 3.73 16.95
N ALA A 40 -21.28 3.97 16.61
CA ALA A 40 -20.92 4.82 15.47
C ALA A 40 -21.34 4.22 14.13
N LEU A 41 -21.24 2.89 13.99
CA LEU A 41 -21.64 2.18 12.77
C LEU A 41 -23.15 2.33 12.51
N ASP A 42 -24.00 2.41 13.53
CA ASP A 42 -25.45 2.58 13.34
C ASP A 42 -25.76 3.83 12.48
N TYR A 43 -25.04 4.94 12.70
CA TYR A 43 -25.19 6.16 11.88
C TYR A 43 -24.71 5.98 10.44
N ALA A 44 -23.71 5.14 10.22
CA ALA A 44 -23.26 4.85 8.87
C ALA A 44 -24.21 3.90 8.12
N MET A 45 -24.95 3.03 8.83
CA MET A 45 -25.81 2.02 8.22
C MET A 45 -26.95 2.61 7.41
N GLU A 46 -27.61 3.68 7.89
CA GLU A 46 -28.69 4.36 7.17
C GLU A 46 -28.15 5.01 5.88
N LYS A 47 -27.03 5.74 5.99
CA LYS A 47 -26.35 6.32 4.82
C LYS A 47 -25.93 5.25 3.82
N TRP A 48 -25.44 4.11 4.30
CA TRP A 48 -25.02 3.00 3.47
C TRP A 48 -26.19 2.35 2.70
N TYR A 49 -27.34 2.20 3.39
CA TYR A 49 -28.56 1.75 2.74
C TYR A 49 -29.00 2.73 1.64
N ASN A 50 -29.07 4.02 1.95
CA ASN A 50 -29.47 5.07 1.03
C ASN A 50 -28.53 5.16 -0.18
N THR A 51 -27.23 5.04 0.03
CA THR A 51 -26.22 5.01 -1.06
C THR A 51 -26.52 3.87 -2.02
N LYS A 52 -26.67 2.63 -1.52
CA LYS A 52 -26.97 1.46 -2.35
C LYS A 52 -28.26 1.60 -3.14
N LYS A 53 -29.32 2.12 -2.49
CA LYS A 53 -30.62 2.36 -3.14
C LYS A 53 -30.54 3.43 -4.21
N THR A 54 -29.86 4.54 -3.92
CA THR A 54 -29.66 5.63 -4.90
C THR A 54 -28.93 5.13 -6.15
N TYR A 55 -27.83 4.40 -5.97
CA TYR A 55 -27.07 3.88 -7.10
C TYR A 55 -27.90 2.94 -7.99
N ALA A 56 -28.67 2.07 -7.37
CA ALA A 56 -29.55 1.14 -8.11
C ALA A 56 -30.69 1.87 -8.82
N LYS A 57 -31.41 2.79 -8.15
CA LYS A 57 -32.54 3.52 -8.74
C LYS A 57 -32.12 4.50 -9.84
N LYS A 58 -31.00 5.21 -9.66
CA LYS A 58 -30.45 6.10 -10.67
C LYS A 58 -29.68 5.37 -11.77
N GLN A 59 -29.49 4.04 -11.63
CA GLN A 59 -28.73 3.21 -12.59
C GLN A 59 -27.37 3.80 -12.96
N VAL A 60 -26.68 4.34 -11.95
CA VAL A 60 -25.40 5.00 -12.16
C VAL A 60 -24.31 4.01 -12.57
N LYS A 61 -23.33 4.49 -13.35
CA LYS A 61 -22.10 3.72 -13.59
C LYS A 61 -21.35 3.58 -12.29
N GLN A 62 -20.88 2.37 -11.96
CA GLN A 62 -20.10 2.10 -10.76
C GLN A 62 -18.72 1.59 -11.14
N MET A 63 -17.70 2.05 -10.40
CA MET A 63 -16.35 1.53 -10.54
C MET A 63 -16.04 0.56 -9.40
N TYR A 64 -15.18 -0.40 -9.70
CA TYR A 64 -14.74 -1.44 -8.78
C TYR A 64 -13.21 -1.49 -8.79
N TYR A 65 -12.61 -1.22 -7.64
CA TYR A 65 -11.16 -1.22 -7.47
C TYR A 65 -10.71 -2.60 -6.98
N PHE A 66 -10.06 -3.35 -7.87
CA PHE A 66 -9.55 -4.69 -7.58
C PHE A 66 -8.13 -4.61 -7.06
N SER A 67 -7.93 -4.99 -5.82
CA SER A 67 -6.61 -5.03 -5.20
C SER A 67 -6.43 -6.27 -4.33
N ALA A 68 -5.26 -6.88 -4.41
CA ALA A 68 -4.88 -7.95 -3.48
C ALA A 68 -4.64 -7.43 -2.06
N GLU A 69 -4.45 -6.11 -1.92
CA GLU A 69 -4.14 -5.43 -0.66
C GLU A 69 -5.05 -4.23 -0.42
N PHE A 70 -5.55 -4.12 0.81
CA PHE A 70 -6.18 -2.91 1.34
C PHE A 70 -5.63 -2.65 2.74
N LEU A 71 -4.61 -1.80 2.86
CA LEU A 71 -3.98 -1.48 4.13
C LEU A 71 -4.79 -0.41 4.87
N MET A 72 -5.90 -0.82 5.45
CA MET A 72 -6.87 0.07 6.09
C MET A 72 -6.35 0.67 7.39
N GLY A 73 -5.59 -0.09 8.16
CA GLY A 73 -5.22 0.32 9.51
C GLY A 73 -6.41 0.30 10.45
N ARG A 74 -6.42 1.19 11.45
CA ARG A 74 -7.54 1.35 12.38
C ARG A 74 -8.69 2.11 11.74
N PHE A 75 -9.92 1.69 12.04
CA PHE A 75 -11.15 2.27 11.47
C PHE A 75 -11.77 3.35 12.36
N MET A 76 -11.79 3.13 13.68
CA MET A 76 -12.61 3.93 14.60
C MET A 76 -12.36 5.43 14.44
N GLY A 77 -11.14 5.90 14.67
CA GLY A 77 -10.84 7.34 14.63
C GLY A 77 -11.13 7.98 13.28
N ASN A 78 -10.78 7.29 12.18
CA ASN A 78 -11.07 7.80 10.83
C ASN A 78 -12.58 7.86 10.54
N ASN A 79 -13.33 6.85 10.96
CA ASN A 79 -14.78 6.80 10.75
C ASN A 79 -15.51 7.85 11.59
N LEU A 80 -15.07 8.09 12.85
CA LEU A 80 -15.63 9.15 13.69
C LEU A 80 -15.42 10.54 13.08
N ILE A 81 -14.26 10.78 12.49
CA ILE A 81 -13.94 12.03 11.78
C ILE A 81 -14.82 12.19 10.54
N ASN A 82 -14.90 11.16 9.70
CA ASN A 82 -15.67 11.21 8.45
C ASN A 82 -17.17 11.35 8.68
N LEU A 83 -17.70 10.74 9.74
CA LEU A 83 -19.08 10.93 10.20
C LEU A 83 -19.33 12.30 10.85
N GLN A 84 -18.27 13.06 11.17
CA GLN A 84 -18.32 14.33 11.92
C GLN A 84 -18.92 14.18 13.32
N ILE A 85 -18.67 13.05 14.00
CA ILE A 85 -19.15 12.75 15.36
C ILE A 85 -18.01 12.66 16.38
N ASN A 86 -16.78 12.89 15.95
CA ASN A 86 -15.60 12.73 16.80
C ASN A 86 -15.68 13.55 18.10
N ASP A 87 -16.11 14.81 18.04
CA ASP A 87 -16.16 15.69 19.21
C ASP A 87 -17.29 15.28 20.15
N VAL A 88 -18.47 14.92 19.61
CA VAL A 88 -19.60 14.42 20.42
C VAL A 88 -19.24 13.11 21.13
N ILE A 89 -18.51 12.20 20.46
CA ILE A 89 -18.03 10.97 21.09
C ILE A 89 -17.02 11.29 22.20
N LYS A 90 -16.05 12.17 21.96
CA LYS A 90 -15.08 12.59 22.99
C LYS A 90 -15.75 13.17 24.23
N GLU A 91 -16.67 14.09 24.05
CA GLU A 91 -17.43 14.66 25.14
C GLU A 91 -18.24 13.60 25.90
N THR A 92 -18.93 12.70 25.16
CA THR A 92 -19.71 11.61 25.76
C THR A 92 -18.84 10.69 26.60
N LEU A 93 -17.69 10.30 26.08
CA LEU A 93 -16.75 9.42 26.79
C LEU A 93 -16.11 10.10 28.00
N ASN A 94 -15.79 11.41 27.91
CA ASN A 94 -15.27 12.18 29.04
C ASN A 94 -16.30 12.25 30.19
N GLU A 95 -17.61 12.43 29.89
CA GLU A 95 -18.67 12.38 30.91
C GLU A 95 -18.82 10.98 31.53
N LEU A 96 -18.45 9.94 30.79
CA LEU A 96 -18.43 8.57 31.28
C LEU A 96 -17.12 8.21 32.02
N GLY A 97 -16.14 9.13 32.10
CA GLY A 97 -14.83 8.87 32.67
C GLY A 97 -13.94 7.96 31.82
N VAL A 98 -14.21 7.84 30.51
CA VAL A 98 -13.49 6.97 29.56
C VAL A 98 -12.55 7.81 28.70
N ASP A 99 -11.28 7.46 28.66
CA ASP A 99 -10.29 8.07 27.77
C ASP A 99 -10.34 7.43 26.38
N ILE A 100 -10.77 8.20 25.38
CA ILE A 100 -10.89 7.73 24.00
C ILE A 100 -9.55 7.22 23.43
N ASN A 101 -8.43 7.81 23.82
CA ASN A 101 -7.12 7.39 23.30
C ASN A 101 -6.77 5.97 23.74
N LYS A 102 -7.12 5.62 24.99
CA LYS A 102 -6.95 4.23 25.47
C LYS A 102 -7.82 3.25 24.73
N ILE A 103 -9.03 3.67 24.37
CA ILE A 103 -9.96 2.84 23.59
C ILE A 103 -9.45 2.65 22.16
N GLU A 104 -9.01 3.73 21.49
CA GLU A 104 -8.43 3.63 20.13
C GLU A 104 -7.18 2.74 20.11
N ASP A 105 -6.38 2.74 21.15
CA ASP A 105 -5.18 1.88 21.24
C ASP A 105 -5.51 0.40 21.41
N ARG A 106 -6.76 0.03 21.71
CA ARG A 106 -7.23 -1.37 21.72
C ARG A 106 -7.62 -1.89 20.35
N GLU A 107 -7.85 -1.01 19.39
CA GLU A 107 -8.11 -1.42 18.01
C GLU A 107 -6.84 -1.97 17.36
N MET A 108 -6.92 -3.19 16.87
CA MET A 108 -5.86 -3.78 16.05
C MET A 108 -5.91 -3.18 14.65
N ASP A 109 -4.73 -2.94 14.05
CA ASP A 109 -4.69 -2.53 12.64
C ASP A 109 -5.24 -3.65 11.76
N ALA A 110 -6.15 -3.32 10.83
CA ALA A 110 -6.46 -4.21 9.73
C ALA A 110 -5.30 -4.18 8.72
N GLY A 111 -4.30 -5.01 8.98
CA GLY A 111 -3.04 -5.10 8.24
C GLY A 111 -3.17 -5.90 6.94
N LEU A 112 -4.21 -5.62 6.15
CA LEU A 112 -4.53 -6.36 4.93
C LEU A 112 -3.75 -5.85 3.72
N GLY A 113 -2.55 -5.36 3.94
CA GLY A 113 -1.62 -4.85 2.95
C GLY A 113 -0.21 -4.77 3.51
N ASN A 114 0.77 -4.67 2.62
CA ASN A 114 2.18 -4.66 2.99
C ASN A 114 2.76 -3.24 3.06
N GLY A 115 2.44 -2.39 2.07
CA GLY A 115 3.08 -1.08 1.94
C GLY A 115 2.29 -0.10 1.09
N GLY A 116 3.00 0.58 0.18
CA GLY A 116 2.47 1.68 -0.63
C GLY A 116 1.24 1.32 -1.47
N LEU A 117 1.24 0.15 -2.12
CA LEU A 117 0.14 -0.31 -2.96
C LEU A 117 -1.16 -0.49 -2.17
N GLY A 118 -1.09 -1.19 -1.03
CA GLY A 118 -2.25 -1.44 -0.17
C GLY A 118 -2.76 -0.17 0.52
N ARG A 119 -1.85 0.73 0.95
CA ARG A 119 -2.26 1.99 1.57
C ARG A 119 -2.85 2.96 0.53
N LEU A 120 -2.32 2.95 -0.69
CA LEU A 120 -2.90 3.71 -1.80
C LEU A 120 -4.35 3.29 -2.05
N ALA A 121 -4.62 1.99 -2.13
CA ALA A 121 -5.98 1.46 -2.29
C ALA A 121 -6.91 1.96 -1.16
N ALA A 122 -6.44 1.97 0.09
CA ALA A 122 -7.21 2.48 1.22
C ALA A 122 -7.46 4.00 1.13
N CYS A 123 -6.48 4.81 0.73
CA CYS A 123 -6.65 6.25 0.50
C CYS A 123 -7.63 6.52 -0.64
N PHE A 124 -7.59 5.73 -1.70
CA PHE A 124 -8.48 5.87 -2.85
C PHE A 124 -9.94 5.59 -2.48
N LEU A 125 -10.20 4.60 -1.63
CA LEU A 125 -11.56 4.34 -1.14
C LEU A 125 -12.10 5.54 -0.32
N ASP A 126 -11.29 6.10 0.57
CA ASP A 126 -11.64 7.30 1.34
C ASP A 126 -11.99 8.49 0.42
N SER A 127 -11.17 8.72 -0.60
CA SER A 127 -11.38 9.80 -1.58
C SER A 127 -12.62 9.55 -2.46
N LEU A 128 -12.86 8.31 -2.91
CA LEU A 128 -14.07 7.97 -3.67
C LEU A 128 -15.34 8.33 -2.89
N ALA A 129 -15.41 7.95 -1.63
CA ALA A 129 -16.57 8.24 -0.78
C ALA A 129 -16.69 9.74 -0.48
N THR A 130 -15.57 10.42 -0.19
CA THR A 130 -15.56 11.85 0.12
C THR A 130 -15.94 12.71 -1.09
N LEU A 131 -15.58 12.30 -2.31
CA LEU A 131 -15.96 12.94 -3.56
C LEU A 131 -17.37 12.53 -4.05
N ALA A 132 -18.13 11.77 -3.25
CA ALA A 132 -19.43 11.24 -3.59
C ALA A 132 -19.46 10.41 -4.89
N LEU A 133 -18.35 9.76 -5.23
CA LEU A 133 -18.21 8.93 -6.43
C LEU A 133 -18.67 7.49 -6.16
N PRO A 134 -19.40 6.87 -7.10
CA PRO A 134 -19.86 5.49 -6.96
C PRO A 134 -18.75 4.47 -7.21
N GLY A 135 -17.93 4.23 -6.20
CA GLY A 135 -16.77 3.37 -6.27
C GLY A 135 -16.62 2.43 -5.08
N HIS A 136 -16.28 1.16 -5.36
CA HIS A 136 -16.19 0.10 -4.36
C HIS A 136 -14.85 -0.62 -4.45
N GLY A 137 -14.40 -1.20 -3.33
CA GLY A 137 -13.22 -2.06 -3.29
C GLY A 137 -13.57 -3.54 -3.26
N TYR A 138 -12.75 -4.37 -3.92
CA TYR A 138 -12.81 -5.83 -3.84
C TYR A 138 -11.42 -6.40 -3.58
N GLY A 139 -11.32 -7.27 -2.58
CA GLY A 139 -10.07 -7.92 -2.21
C GLY A 139 -10.27 -9.17 -1.37
N LEU A 140 -9.22 -9.57 -0.64
CA LEU A 140 -9.19 -10.73 0.22
C LEU A 140 -9.28 -10.33 1.70
N ARG A 141 -10.06 -11.09 2.47
CA ARG A 141 -10.09 -10.97 3.92
C ARG A 141 -9.08 -11.94 4.53
N TYR A 142 -7.83 -11.52 4.59
CA TYR A 142 -6.80 -12.34 5.21
C TYR A 142 -7.06 -12.52 6.70
N LYS A 143 -6.92 -13.75 7.19
CA LYS A 143 -7.05 -14.06 8.62
C LYS A 143 -5.93 -13.42 9.43
N TYR A 144 -4.72 -13.44 8.90
CA TYR A 144 -3.50 -12.94 9.55
C TYR A 144 -2.81 -11.88 8.70
N GLY A 145 -3.31 -11.23 7.77
CA GLY A 145 -2.70 -10.15 6.99
C GLY A 145 -1.16 -10.15 6.92
N MET A 146 -0.56 -8.99 7.08
CA MET A 146 0.90 -8.83 7.18
C MET A 146 1.38 -9.22 8.58
N PHE A 147 2.44 -10.03 8.68
CA PHE A 147 2.94 -10.55 9.94
C PHE A 147 3.26 -9.45 10.98
N GLU A 148 3.13 -9.81 12.26
CA GLU A 148 3.71 -9.04 13.35
C GLU A 148 5.22 -9.26 13.36
N GLN A 149 5.98 -8.15 13.33
CA GLN A 149 7.44 -8.19 13.40
C GLN A 149 7.89 -8.02 14.84
N LYS A 150 8.77 -8.92 15.28
CA LYS A 150 9.58 -8.75 16.50
C LYS A 150 11.05 -8.77 16.14
N ILE A 151 11.85 -8.08 16.92
CA ILE A 151 13.30 -8.08 16.78
C ILE A 151 13.90 -8.92 17.89
N GLU A 152 14.51 -10.04 17.52
CA GLU A 152 15.20 -10.96 18.43
C GLU A 152 16.67 -11.06 18.06
N ASN A 153 17.56 -10.74 18.99
CA ASN A 153 18.99 -10.65 18.75
C ASN A 153 19.37 -9.76 17.55
N GLY A 154 18.58 -8.70 17.32
CA GLY A 154 18.72 -7.78 16.20
C GLY A 154 18.14 -8.27 14.88
N PHE A 155 17.64 -9.50 14.77
CA PHE A 155 17.01 -10.05 13.56
C PHE A 155 15.51 -9.91 13.59
N GLN A 156 14.93 -9.73 12.39
CA GLN A 156 13.48 -9.81 12.21
C GLN A 156 12.98 -11.24 12.40
N MET A 157 11.99 -11.39 13.28
CA MET A 157 11.18 -12.59 13.45
C MET A 157 9.74 -12.27 13.07
N GLU A 158 9.05 -13.22 12.42
CA GLU A 158 7.69 -13.08 11.93
C GLU A 158 6.72 -13.90 12.79
N TYR A 159 5.67 -13.23 13.28
CA TYR A 159 4.60 -13.84 14.06
C TYR A 159 3.24 -13.58 13.39
N PRO A 160 2.24 -14.44 13.60
CA PRO A 160 0.91 -14.21 13.06
C PRO A 160 0.29 -12.93 13.63
N ASP A 161 -0.20 -12.06 12.76
CA ASP A 161 -0.96 -10.86 13.14
C ASP A 161 -2.47 -11.18 13.17
N ASP A 162 -2.95 -11.65 14.33
CA ASP A 162 -4.37 -11.96 14.54
C ASP A 162 -5.17 -10.68 14.82
N TRP A 163 -5.37 -9.88 13.78
CA TRP A 163 -6.01 -8.57 13.86
C TRP A 163 -7.49 -8.63 14.28
N THR A 164 -8.12 -9.79 14.19
CA THR A 164 -9.52 -10.01 14.61
C THR A 164 -9.67 -10.59 16.01
N LYS A 165 -8.58 -10.76 16.75
CA LYS A 165 -8.55 -11.40 18.07
C LYS A 165 -9.58 -10.82 19.06
N TYR A 166 -9.80 -9.51 19.03
CA TYR A 166 -10.76 -8.82 19.90
C TYR A 166 -12.08 -8.46 19.18
N GLY A 167 -12.34 -9.14 18.06
CA GLY A 167 -13.51 -8.88 17.23
C GLY A 167 -13.25 -7.87 16.11
N ASP A 168 -14.18 -7.81 15.18
CA ASP A 168 -14.20 -6.88 14.07
C ASP A 168 -15.57 -6.21 13.99
N PRO A 169 -15.76 -5.06 14.70
CA PRO A 169 -17.06 -4.40 14.75
C PRO A 169 -17.44 -3.71 13.43
N TRP A 170 -16.48 -3.49 12.53
CA TRP A 170 -16.70 -2.68 11.32
C TRP A 170 -17.13 -3.51 10.11
N SER A 171 -16.92 -4.82 10.09
CA SER A 171 -17.35 -5.66 8.98
C SER A 171 -18.65 -6.42 9.25
N ILE A 172 -19.40 -6.64 8.17
CA ILE A 172 -20.65 -7.38 8.17
C ILE A 172 -20.49 -8.60 7.27
N LYS A 173 -20.57 -9.78 7.87
CA LYS A 173 -20.56 -11.04 7.14
C LYS A 173 -21.87 -11.20 6.34
N ARG A 174 -21.72 -11.50 5.04
CA ARG A 174 -22.84 -11.61 4.09
C ARG A 174 -23.02 -13.06 3.65
N MET A 175 -23.75 -13.84 4.43
CA MET A 175 -24.07 -15.23 4.08
C MET A 175 -25.00 -15.35 2.86
N ASP A 176 -25.66 -14.27 2.49
CA ASP A 176 -26.45 -14.14 1.27
C ASP A 176 -25.57 -13.82 0.02
N ARG A 177 -24.25 -13.75 0.19
CA ARG A 177 -23.27 -13.49 -0.86
C ARG A 177 -22.14 -14.49 -0.74
N VAL A 178 -22.42 -15.70 -1.22
CA VAL A 178 -21.46 -16.80 -1.31
C VAL A 178 -21.34 -17.23 -2.77
N PHE A 179 -20.12 -17.34 -3.28
CA PHE A 179 -19.86 -17.74 -4.65
C PHE A 179 -18.89 -18.92 -4.70
N GLU A 180 -19.13 -19.83 -5.63
CA GLU A 180 -18.21 -20.94 -5.90
C GLU A 180 -17.08 -20.48 -6.81
N VAL A 181 -15.85 -20.77 -6.39
CA VAL A 181 -14.64 -20.63 -7.20
C VAL A 181 -14.03 -22.02 -7.38
N LYS A 182 -13.70 -22.36 -8.63
CA LYS A 182 -13.27 -23.71 -9.01
C LYS A 182 -11.84 -23.70 -9.53
N PHE A 183 -11.03 -24.65 -9.05
CA PHE A 183 -9.65 -24.86 -9.45
C PHE A 183 -9.46 -26.25 -10.06
N GLY A 184 -8.45 -26.38 -10.91
CA GLY A 184 -8.08 -27.65 -11.52
C GLY A 184 -9.17 -28.27 -12.41
N GLY A 185 -9.19 -29.59 -12.44
CA GLY A 185 -10.14 -30.38 -13.21
C GLY A 185 -9.77 -30.50 -14.69
N GLN A 186 -10.76 -30.91 -15.44
CA GLN A 186 -10.65 -31.16 -16.89
C GLN A 186 -11.75 -30.40 -17.64
N ILE A 187 -11.49 -30.09 -18.90
CA ILE A 187 -12.44 -29.43 -19.77
C ILE A 187 -13.05 -30.47 -20.70
N GLU A 188 -14.37 -30.65 -20.59
CA GLU A 188 -15.15 -31.41 -21.52
C GLU A 188 -15.84 -30.49 -22.51
N ILE A 189 -15.79 -30.85 -23.80
CA ILE A 189 -16.51 -30.15 -24.86
C ILE A 189 -17.81 -30.90 -25.10
N HIS A 190 -18.91 -30.19 -24.93
CA HIS A 190 -20.26 -30.68 -25.18
C HIS A 190 -20.89 -29.92 -26.32
N ARG A 191 -21.92 -30.47 -26.92
CA ARG A 191 -22.73 -29.82 -27.95
C ARG A 191 -24.18 -29.75 -27.47
N ASP A 192 -24.80 -28.60 -27.65
CA ASP A 192 -26.23 -28.43 -27.38
C ASP A 192 -27.07 -29.08 -28.51
N GLU A 193 -28.38 -29.04 -28.36
CA GLU A 193 -29.34 -29.57 -29.34
C GLU A 193 -29.26 -28.90 -30.73
N PHE A 194 -28.65 -27.73 -30.82
CA PHE A 194 -28.41 -26.98 -32.08
C PHE A 194 -26.99 -27.20 -32.64
N GLY A 195 -26.20 -28.10 -32.01
CA GLY A 195 -24.83 -28.40 -32.41
C GLY A 195 -23.79 -27.37 -32.00
N LYS A 196 -24.16 -26.34 -31.19
CA LYS A 196 -23.24 -25.34 -30.65
C LYS A 196 -22.41 -25.95 -29.53
N GLU A 197 -21.10 -25.79 -29.63
CA GLU A 197 -20.17 -26.26 -28.60
C GLU A 197 -20.21 -25.39 -27.37
N TYR A 198 -20.14 -26.02 -26.18
CA TYR A 198 -19.94 -25.37 -24.90
C TYR A 198 -18.98 -26.17 -24.04
N PHE A 199 -18.31 -25.47 -23.13
CA PHE A 199 -17.26 -26.03 -22.28
C PHE A 199 -17.78 -26.28 -20.88
N LYS A 200 -17.51 -27.45 -20.33
CA LYS A 200 -17.86 -27.83 -18.97
C LYS A 200 -16.62 -28.25 -18.22
N ARG A 201 -16.43 -27.68 -17.03
CA ARG A 201 -15.34 -28.10 -16.13
C ARG A 201 -15.83 -29.22 -15.22
N VAL A 202 -15.10 -30.32 -15.18
CA VAL A 202 -15.38 -31.51 -14.37
C VAL A 202 -14.21 -31.82 -13.47
N ASN A 203 -14.45 -32.56 -12.37
CA ASN A 203 -13.43 -32.97 -11.40
C ASN A 203 -12.64 -31.80 -10.81
N THR A 204 -13.33 -30.69 -10.51
CA THR A 204 -12.73 -29.48 -9.95
C THR A 204 -12.70 -29.50 -8.42
N GLU A 205 -11.68 -28.87 -7.84
CA GLU A 205 -11.69 -28.43 -6.45
C GLU A 205 -12.58 -27.17 -6.35
N THR A 206 -13.60 -27.19 -5.49
CA THR A 206 -14.50 -26.07 -5.28
C THR A 206 -14.23 -25.41 -3.94
N VAL A 207 -14.13 -24.08 -3.93
CA VAL A 207 -13.97 -23.24 -2.74
C VAL A 207 -15.10 -22.22 -2.72
N HIS A 208 -15.70 -22.01 -1.55
CA HIS A 208 -16.68 -20.95 -1.33
C HIS A 208 -15.99 -19.63 -0.97
N ALA A 209 -16.35 -18.59 -1.69
CA ALA A 209 -16.00 -17.21 -1.34
C ALA A 209 -17.15 -16.57 -0.57
N VAL A 210 -16.90 -16.25 0.70
CA VAL A 210 -17.87 -15.61 1.60
C VAL A 210 -17.55 -14.14 1.74
N ALA A 211 -18.53 -13.27 1.46
CA ALA A 211 -18.33 -11.83 1.50
C ALA A 211 -18.37 -11.26 2.92
N TYR A 212 -17.46 -10.34 3.20
CA TYR A 212 -17.50 -9.43 4.34
C TYR A 212 -17.50 -8.00 3.82
N ASP A 213 -18.50 -7.22 4.18
CA ASP A 213 -18.68 -5.84 3.77
C ASP A 213 -18.19 -4.89 4.86
N VAL A 214 -17.32 -3.97 4.48
CA VAL A 214 -16.83 -2.88 5.34
C VAL A 214 -17.32 -1.56 4.76
N PRO A 215 -17.99 -0.68 5.56
CA PRO A 215 -18.44 0.62 5.09
C PRO A 215 -17.23 1.55 4.87
N VAL A 216 -17.23 2.25 3.76
CA VAL A 216 -16.27 3.32 3.44
C VAL A 216 -17.03 4.64 3.47
N ILE A 217 -16.79 5.42 4.51
CA ILE A 217 -17.58 6.59 4.87
C ILE A 217 -16.94 7.84 4.27
N GLY A 218 -17.70 8.63 3.51
CA GLY A 218 -17.28 9.91 2.99
C GLY A 218 -17.23 10.99 4.09
N TYR A 219 -16.28 11.90 4.01
CA TYR A 219 -16.14 13.00 4.97
C TYR A 219 -17.27 14.01 4.82
N GLY A 220 -18.10 14.14 5.86
CA GLY A 220 -19.10 15.19 5.95
C GLY A 220 -20.23 15.11 4.91
N ASN A 221 -20.41 13.97 4.23
CA ASN A 221 -21.47 13.75 3.24
C ASN A 221 -22.29 12.48 3.55
N ASP A 222 -23.23 12.13 2.68
CA ASP A 222 -24.11 10.99 2.87
C ASP A 222 -23.69 9.73 2.09
N THR A 223 -22.53 9.78 1.44
CA THR A 223 -22.00 8.65 0.67
C THR A 223 -21.30 7.66 1.60
N VAL A 224 -21.76 6.41 1.56
CA VAL A 224 -21.07 5.28 2.18
C VAL A 224 -20.90 4.18 1.13
N ASN A 225 -19.69 4.03 0.61
CA ASN A 225 -19.34 2.98 -0.34
C ASN A 225 -19.00 1.67 0.38
N THR A 226 -18.71 0.62 -0.36
CA THR A 226 -18.44 -0.72 0.20
C THR A 226 -17.04 -1.19 -0.18
N LEU A 227 -16.28 -1.63 0.82
CA LEU A 227 -15.14 -2.52 0.64
C LEU A 227 -15.63 -3.95 0.89
N ARG A 228 -15.62 -4.81 -0.13
CA ARG A 228 -15.99 -6.21 -0.01
C ARG A 228 -14.76 -7.09 -0.04
N LEU A 229 -14.55 -7.82 1.04
CA LEU A 229 -13.43 -8.72 1.23
C LEU A 229 -13.93 -10.17 1.25
N TRP A 230 -13.24 -11.05 0.54
CA TRP A 230 -13.61 -12.45 0.39
C TRP A 230 -12.81 -13.34 1.33
N GLU A 231 -13.52 -14.16 2.09
CA GLU A 231 -12.97 -15.24 2.92
C GLU A 231 -13.19 -16.58 2.22
N ALA A 232 -12.15 -17.39 2.12
CA ALA A 232 -12.23 -18.71 1.51
C ALA A 232 -12.69 -19.76 2.55
N ARG A 233 -13.64 -20.59 2.14
CA ARG A 233 -14.16 -21.70 2.95
C ARG A 233 -14.38 -22.95 2.11
N SER A 234 -14.21 -24.13 2.72
CA SER A 234 -14.59 -25.38 2.10
C SER A 234 -16.13 -25.52 2.05
N PRO A 235 -16.72 -25.95 0.92
CA PRO A 235 -18.12 -26.27 0.84
C PRO A 235 -18.48 -27.52 1.68
N GLU A 236 -17.56 -28.48 1.79
CA GLU A 236 -17.76 -29.73 2.55
C GLU A 236 -17.54 -29.52 4.07
N GLY A 237 -16.77 -28.50 4.44
CA GLY A 237 -16.45 -28.21 5.83
C GLY A 237 -15.65 -29.31 6.51
N PHE A 238 -16.10 -29.72 7.66
CA PHE A 238 -15.47 -30.74 8.51
C PHE A 238 -16.04 -32.13 8.21
N ASP A 239 -15.18 -33.14 7.99
CA ASP A 239 -15.61 -34.53 7.72
C ASP A 239 -15.83 -35.27 9.04
N LEU A 240 -17.08 -35.34 9.47
CA LEU A 240 -17.47 -35.98 10.71
C LEU A 240 -17.21 -37.49 10.68
N LYS A 241 -17.27 -38.15 9.52
CA LYS A 241 -16.99 -39.57 9.38
C LYS A 241 -15.53 -39.88 9.69
N LEU A 242 -14.63 -39.17 9.02
CA LEU A 242 -13.18 -39.32 9.30
C LEU A 242 -12.83 -38.98 10.75
N PHE A 243 -13.52 -37.98 11.33
CA PHE A 243 -13.33 -37.66 12.75
C PHE A 243 -13.75 -38.82 13.68
N ASN A 244 -14.91 -39.44 13.40
CA ASN A 244 -15.39 -40.59 14.16
C ASN A 244 -14.51 -41.84 13.98
N ASP A 245 -13.83 -41.96 12.81
CA ASP A 245 -12.83 -42.97 12.51
C ASP A 245 -11.46 -42.64 13.13
N GLN A 246 -11.36 -41.64 14.03
CA GLN A 246 -10.15 -41.16 14.73
C GLN A 246 -9.04 -40.65 13.83
N THR A 247 -9.36 -40.28 12.58
CA THR A 247 -8.42 -39.66 11.64
C THR A 247 -8.58 -38.13 11.66
N TYR A 248 -8.30 -37.50 12.80
CA TYR A 248 -8.62 -36.10 13.12
C TYR A 248 -8.01 -35.08 12.16
N LEU A 249 -6.76 -35.27 11.74
CA LEU A 249 -6.10 -34.38 10.81
C LEU A 249 -6.74 -34.43 9.43
N GLN A 250 -7.04 -35.62 8.93
CA GLN A 250 -7.69 -35.81 7.63
C GLN A 250 -9.12 -35.26 7.64
N ALA A 251 -9.82 -35.35 8.78
CA ALA A 251 -11.17 -34.77 8.92
C ALA A 251 -11.23 -33.26 8.68
N SER A 252 -10.14 -32.56 8.93
CA SER A 252 -10.02 -31.10 8.74
C SER A 252 -9.23 -30.69 7.48
N ALA A 253 -8.57 -31.63 6.80
CA ALA A 253 -7.59 -31.32 5.74
C ALA A 253 -8.17 -30.46 4.60
N LYS A 254 -9.36 -30.83 4.09
CA LYS A 254 -10.02 -30.07 3.00
C LYS A 254 -10.44 -28.67 3.45
N ALA A 255 -10.92 -28.52 4.70
CA ALA A 255 -11.27 -27.22 5.25
C ALA A 255 -10.04 -26.32 5.36
N VAL A 256 -8.94 -26.86 5.87
CA VAL A 256 -7.66 -26.14 6.01
C VAL A 256 -7.13 -25.70 4.64
N GLN A 257 -7.10 -26.60 3.64
CA GLN A 257 -6.63 -26.26 2.30
C GLN A 257 -7.44 -25.13 1.64
N ALA A 258 -8.75 -25.13 1.79
CA ALA A 258 -9.59 -24.06 1.27
C ALA A 258 -9.33 -22.73 2.00
N GLU A 259 -9.26 -22.78 3.34
CA GLU A 259 -9.02 -21.59 4.16
C GLU A 259 -7.63 -20.98 3.95
N ASP A 260 -6.63 -21.76 3.56
CA ASP A 260 -5.26 -21.28 3.29
C ASP A 260 -5.24 -20.19 2.20
N ILE A 261 -6.18 -20.20 1.27
CA ILE A 261 -6.30 -19.17 0.22
C ILE A 261 -6.43 -17.76 0.80
N SER A 262 -7.17 -17.60 1.90
CA SER A 262 -7.34 -16.30 2.57
C SER A 262 -6.66 -16.23 3.94
N ARG A 263 -5.66 -17.08 4.21
CA ARG A 263 -5.04 -17.15 5.53
C ARG A 263 -3.99 -16.08 5.75
N VAL A 264 -3.05 -15.93 4.82
CA VAL A 264 -1.87 -15.06 4.96
C VAL A 264 -1.65 -14.23 3.71
N LEU A 265 -1.39 -12.94 3.90
CA LEU A 265 -0.95 -12.02 2.85
C LEU A 265 0.49 -12.36 2.43
N TYR A 266 0.72 -12.51 1.13
CA TYR A 266 2.02 -12.84 0.53
C TYR A 266 2.69 -14.06 1.18
N PRO A 267 2.13 -15.27 1.01
CA PRO A 267 2.81 -16.47 1.42
C PRO A 267 4.18 -16.56 0.73
N ASN A 268 5.14 -17.21 1.40
CA ASN A 268 6.45 -17.43 0.81
C ASN A 268 6.31 -18.23 -0.50
N ASP A 269 6.84 -17.67 -1.59
CA ASP A 269 6.74 -18.20 -2.95
C ASP A 269 8.07 -18.63 -3.56
N THR A 270 9.04 -18.95 -2.71
CA THR A 270 10.33 -19.52 -3.15
C THR A 270 10.13 -20.87 -3.85
N GLU A 271 9.17 -21.66 -3.38
CA GLU A 271 8.84 -22.98 -3.89
C GLU A 271 7.52 -22.98 -4.68
N LYS A 272 7.30 -24.08 -5.42
CA LYS A 272 6.13 -24.26 -6.31
C LYS A 272 4.80 -24.11 -5.58
N ASP A 273 4.68 -24.67 -4.39
CA ASP A 273 3.42 -24.65 -3.61
C ASP A 273 3.03 -23.23 -3.18
N GLY A 274 4.01 -22.41 -2.79
CA GLY A 274 3.78 -21.01 -2.47
C GLY A 274 3.35 -20.20 -3.70
N LYS A 275 3.99 -20.43 -4.85
CA LYS A 275 3.58 -19.82 -6.13
C LYS A 275 2.15 -20.20 -6.50
N GLN A 276 1.80 -21.48 -6.35
CA GLN A 276 0.46 -21.97 -6.61
C GLN A 276 -0.57 -21.33 -5.69
N LEU A 277 -0.26 -21.19 -4.41
CA LEU A 277 -1.15 -20.53 -3.44
C LEU A 277 -1.38 -19.06 -3.82
N ARG A 278 -0.34 -18.32 -4.21
CA ARG A 278 -0.49 -16.94 -4.69
C ARG A 278 -1.39 -16.84 -5.92
N LEU A 279 -1.25 -17.72 -6.89
CA LEU A 279 -2.13 -17.74 -8.06
C LEU A 279 -3.58 -18.09 -7.68
N LYS A 280 -3.76 -19.03 -6.73
CA LYS A 280 -5.09 -19.32 -6.16
C LYS A 280 -5.71 -18.09 -5.52
N GLN A 281 -4.97 -17.32 -4.73
CA GLN A 281 -5.44 -16.08 -4.11
C GLN A 281 -5.93 -15.08 -5.14
N GLN A 282 -5.15 -14.84 -6.20
CA GLN A 282 -5.48 -13.89 -7.26
C GLN A 282 -6.76 -14.30 -8.01
N PHE A 283 -6.86 -15.56 -8.42
CA PHE A 283 -8.05 -16.05 -9.11
C PHE A 283 -9.29 -16.10 -8.20
N PHE A 284 -9.11 -16.50 -6.95
CA PHE A 284 -10.19 -16.61 -5.98
C PHE A 284 -10.95 -15.27 -5.81
N PHE A 285 -10.24 -14.19 -5.47
CA PHE A 285 -10.92 -12.93 -5.22
C PHE A 285 -11.45 -12.27 -6.50
N THR A 286 -10.77 -12.41 -7.62
CA THR A 286 -11.20 -11.83 -8.90
C THR A 286 -12.44 -12.54 -9.44
N SER A 287 -12.49 -13.87 -9.38
CA SER A 287 -13.64 -14.66 -9.80
C SER A 287 -14.88 -14.36 -8.96
N ALA A 288 -14.74 -14.35 -7.62
CA ALA A 288 -15.84 -14.02 -6.72
C ALA A 288 -16.36 -12.60 -6.96
N SER A 289 -15.46 -11.65 -7.15
CA SER A 289 -15.80 -10.23 -7.40
C SER A 289 -16.55 -10.06 -8.72
N LEU A 290 -16.09 -10.70 -9.79
CA LEU A 290 -16.76 -10.63 -11.09
C LEU A 290 -18.14 -11.29 -11.06
N GLN A 291 -18.29 -12.42 -10.39
CA GLN A 291 -19.59 -13.08 -10.21
C GLN A 291 -20.57 -12.16 -9.47
N ASP A 292 -20.12 -11.43 -8.45
CA ASP A 292 -20.94 -10.47 -7.73
C ASP A 292 -21.29 -9.24 -8.56
N ILE A 293 -20.37 -8.69 -9.33
CA ILE A 293 -20.62 -7.55 -10.23
C ILE A 293 -21.66 -7.92 -11.28
N ILE A 294 -21.52 -9.08 -11.92
CA ILE A 294 -22.47 -9.57 -12.91
C ILE A 294 -23.86 -9.79 -12.28
N ARG A 295 -23.92 -10.37 -11.09
CA ARG A 295 -25.20 -10.53 -10.35
C ARG A 295 -25.86 -9.17 -10.09
N ARG A 296 -25.09 -8.16 -9.64
CA ARG A 296 -25.57 -6.79 -9.43
C ARG A 296 -26.07 -6.17 -10.72
N TYR A 297 -25.29 -6.29 -11.79
CA TYR A 297 -25.67 -5.79 -13.10
C TYR A 297 -27.00 -6.41 -13.56
N LYS A 298 -27.11 -7.73 -13.51
CA LYS A 298 -28.32 -8.46 -13.90
C LYS A 298 -29.54 -8.08 -13.08
N SER A 299 -29.38 -7.78 -11.79
CA SER A 299 -30.49 -7.35 -10.92
C SER A 299 -31.08 -5.98 -11.30
N VAL A 300 -30.36 -5.15 -12.05
CA VAL A 300 -30.79 -3.81 -12.47
C VAL A 300 -31.09 -3.76 -13.97
N PHE A 301 -30.29 -4.43 -14.81
CA PHE A 301 -30.33 -4.34 -16.27
C PHE A 301 -30.77 -5.66 -16.97
N GLY A 302 -31.01 -6.72 -16.21
CA GLY A 302 -31.36 -8.04 -16.77
C GLY A 302 -30.16 -8.71 -17.47
N ASN A 303 -30.45 -9.51 -18.48
CA ASN A 303 -29.45 -10.32 -19.19
C ASN A 303 -28.88 -9.64 -20.46
N ASP A 304 -29.21 -8.38 -20.70
CA ASP A 304 -28.65 -7.61 -21.80
C ASP A 304 -27.31 -6.98 -21.37
N PHE A 305 -26.20 -7.54 -21.87
CA PHE A 305 -24.85 -7.07 -21.58
C PHE A 305 -24.34 -5.97 -22.50
N SER A 306 -25.14 -5.53 -23.48
CA SER A 306 -24.74 -4.48 -24.45
C SER A 306 -24.30 -3.17 -23.75
N LYS A 307 -24.87 -2.89 -22.58
CA LYS A 307 -24.54 -1.70 -21.77
C LYS A 307 -23.56 -1.97 -20.64
N PHE A 308 -22.97 -3.17 -20.57
CA PHE A 308 -22.14 -3.54 -19.41
C PHE A 308 -20.95 -2.58 -19.21
N ALA A 309 -20.23 -2.27 -20.27
CA ALA A 309 -19.09 -1.33 -20.23
C ALA A 309 -19.51 0.12 -19.94
N GLU A 310 -20.77 0.50 -20.24
CA GLU A 310 -21.31 1.83 -19.87
C GLU A 310 -21.66 1.93 -18.38
N LYS A 311 -21.87 0.81 -17.71
CA LYS A 311 -22.35 0.73 -16.31
C LYS A 311 -21.33 0.20 -15.32
N VAL A 312 -20.24 -0.41 -15.81
CA VAL A 312 -19.21 -1.05 -15.01
C VAL A 312 -17.82 -0.56 -15.47
N ALA A 313 -17.00 -0.13 -14.52
CA ALA A 313 -15.58 0.10 -14.71
C ALA A 313 -14.81 -0.71 -13.67
N ILE A 314 -13.71 -1.35 -14.05
CA ILE A 314 -12.86 -2.15 -13.15
C ILE A 314 -11.42 -1.65 -13.27
N GLN A 315 -10.85 -1.20 -12.16
CA GLN A 315 -9.44 -0.82 -12.09
C GLN A 315 -8.62 -1.97 -11.51
N LEU A 316 -7.60 -2.37 -12.24
CA LEU A 316 -6.65 -3.41 -11.84
C LEU A 316 -5.45 -2.75 -11.14
N ASN A 317 -5.33 -2.97 -9.84
CA ASN A 317 -4.23 -2.44 -9.05
C ASN A 317 -3.03 -3.39 -9.11
N ASP A 318 -2.07 -3.07 -9.98
CA ASP A 318 -0.96 -3.89 -10.42
C ASP A 318 -1.42 -5.14 -11.20
N THR A 319 -0.52 -6.13 -11.39
CA THR A 319 -0.80 -7.37 -12.11
C THR A 319 -1.56 -8.42 -11.31
N HIS A 320 -1.66 -8.25 -10.00
CA HIS A 320 -2.30 -9.22 -9.11
C HIS A 320 -3.74 -9.59 -9.51
N PRO A 321 -4.60 -8.65 -9.95
CA PRO A 321 -5.96 -8.97 -10.38
C PRO A 321 -6.10 -9.21 -11.90
N VAL A 322 -5.04 -9.26 -12.68
CA VAL A 322 -5.13 -9.32 -14.17
C VAL A 322 -5.83 -10.58 -14.67
N VAL A 323 -5.79 -11.66 -13.91
CA VAL A 323 -6.54 -12.89 -14.23
C VAL A 323 -8.07 -12.65 -14.30
N ALA A 324 -8.56 -11.51 -13.83
CA ALA A 324 -9.94 -11.08 -14.00
C ALA A 324 -10.33 -10.91 -15.48
N ILE A 325 -9.39 -10.55 -16.35
CA ILE A 325 -9.67 -10.37 -17.80
C ILE A 325 -10.13 -11.69 -18.43
N PRO A 326 -9.36 -12.77 -18.42
CA PRO A 326 -9.82 -14.03 -18.97
C PRO A 326 -10.96 -14.67 -18.15
N GLU A 327 -11.09 -14.38 -16.86
CA GLU A 327 -12.23 -14.86 -16.07
C GLU A 327 -13.55 -14.19 -16.46
N LEU A 328 -13.55 -12.89 -16.76
CA LEU A 328 -14.74 -12.23 -17.29
C LEU A 328 -15.12 -12.80 -18.65
N MET A 329 -14.14 -13.04 -19.51
CA MET A 329 -14.34 -13.75 -20.79
C MET A 329 -14.99 -15.11 -20.55
N ARG A 330 -14.47 -15.92 -19.63
CA ARG A 330 -15.04 -17.23 -19.30
C ARG A 330 -16.49 -17.13 -18.86
N ILE A 331 -16.82 -16.18 -18.00
CA ILE A 331 -18.19 -16.01 -17.53
C ILE A 331 -19.11 -15.64 -18.70
N PHE A 332 -18.72 -14.70 -19.54
CA PHE A 332 -19.52 -14.33 -20.71
C PHE A 332 -19.69 -15.46 -21.71
N LEU A 333 -18.61 -16.18 -22.04
CA LEU A 333 -18.63 -17.27 -23.01
C LEU A 333 -19.37 -18.50 -22.47
N ASP A 334 -18.97 -18.97 -21.28
CA ASP A 334 -19.38 -20.28 -20.78
C ASP A 334 -20.69 -20.23 -19.98
N LYS A 335 -20.96 -19.13 -19.23
CA LYS A 335 -22.19 -18.97 -18.42
C LYS A 335 -23.25 -18.14 -19.12
N GLU A 336 -22.90 -16.98 -19.62
CA GLU A 336 -23.87 -16.05 -20.24
C GLU A 336 -24.07 -16.29 -21.74
N LYS A 337 -23.27 -17.17 -22.35
CA LYS A 337 -23.41 -17.63 -23.75
C LYS A 337 -23.24 -16.53 -24.81
N LEU A 338 -22.47 -15.48 -24.49
CA LEU A 338 -22.11 -14.45 -25.46
C LEU A 338 -21.09 -14.98 -26.48
N GLY A 339 -20.99 -14.30 -27.62
CA GLY A 339 -19.94 -14.55 -28.59
C GLY A 339 -18.56 -14.03 -28.13
N TRP A 340 -17.50 -14.54 -28.78
CA TRP A 340 -16.13 -14.13 -28.45
C TRP A 340 -15.90 -12.63 -28.65
N ASP A 341 -16.25 -12.12 -29.82
CA ASP A 341 -15.95 -10.74 -30.22
C ASP A 341 -16.73 -9.73 -29.37
N GLU A 342 -17.98 -10.03 -29.04
CA GLU A 342 -18.81 -9.26 -28.12
C GLU A 342 -18.19 -9.27 -26.71
N SER A 343 -17.85 -10.43 -26.18
CA SER A 343 -17.24 -10.60 -24.86
C SER A 343 -15.93 -9.86 -24.77
N TRP A 344 -15.07 -9.98 -25.78
CA TRP A 344 -13.76 -9.32 -25.80
C TRP A 344 -13.87 -7.81 -25.91
N ASN A 345 -14.83 -7.32 -26.71
CA ASN A 345 -15.09 -5.88 -26.80
C ASN A 345 -15.56 -5.29 -25.45
N ILE A 346 -16.45 -5.99 -24.75
CA ILE A 346 -16.87 -5.59 -23.41
C ILE A 346 -15.66 -5.56 -22.46
N CYS A 347 -14.87 -6.64 -22.40
CA CYS A 347 -13.71 -6.73 -21.52
C CYS A 347 -12.72 -5.57 -21.74
N LYS A 348 -12.34 -5.30 -22.98
CA LYS A 348 -11.41 -4.21 -23.29
C LYS A 348 -11.91 -2.82 -22.88
N ASN A 349 -13.22 -2.61 -22.78
CA ASN A 349 -13.81 -1.33 -22.38
C ASN A 349 -14.14 -1.24 -20.89
N VAL A 350 -14.09 -2.36 -20.15
CA VAL A 350 -14.36 -2.41 -18.71
C VAL A 350 -13.10 -2.24 -17.89
N PHE A 351 -11.98 -2.87 -18.30
CA PHE A 351 -10.76 -2.91 -17.54
C PHE A 351 -9.83 -1.74 -17.86
N ALA A 352 -9.21 -1.21 -16.79
CA ALA A 352 -8.06 -0.33 -16.85
C ALA A 352 -6.98 -0.85 -15.88
N TYR A 353 -5.72 -0.65 -16.22
CA TYR A 353 -4.57 -1.21 -15.51
C TYR A 353 -3.63 -0.12 -14.99
N THR A 354 -3.31 -0.17 -13.70
CA THR A 354 -2.28 0.64 -13.07
C THR A 354 -1.02 -0.18 -12.88
N ASN A 355 0.08 0.24 -13.47
CA ASN A 355 1.40 -0.34 -13.25
C ASN A 355 2.10 0.33 -12.05
N HIS A 356 2.61 -0.47 -11.12
CA HIS A 356 3.39 -0.01 -9.97
C HIS A 356 4.86 -0.44 -10.02
N THR A 357 5.28 -1.10 -11.09
CA THR A 357 6.59 -1.74 -11.21
C THR A 357 7.38 -1.08 -12.34
N ILE A 358 8.62 -0.67 -12.07
CA ILE A 358 9.50 -0.11 -13.10
C ILE A 358 10.30 -1.22 -13.78
N LEU A 359 10.85 -2.17 -13.01
CA LEU A 359 11.73 -3.18 -13.54
C LEU A 359 10.97 -4.26 -14.33
N SER A 360 11.26 -4.42 -15.61
CA SER A 360 10.60 -5.41 -16.47
C SER A 360 10.84 -6.86 -16.00
N GLU A 361 11.98 -7.16 -15.41
CA GLU A 361 12.26 -8.47 -14.81
C GLU A 361 11.37 -8.78 -13.60
N ALA A 362 10.90 -7.77 -12.89
CA ALA A 362 10.00 -7.92 -11.75
C ALA A 362 8.52 -7.99 -12.13
N LEU A 363 8.18 -7.82 -13.41
CA LEU A 363 6.82 -8.00 -13.91
C LEU A 363 6.38 -9.46 -13.78
N GLU A 364 5.18 -9.67 -13.24
CA GLU A 364 4.68 -11.00 -12.90
C GLU A 364 4.51 -11.90 -14.12
N LYS A 365 5.03 -13.12 -14.00
CA LYS A 365 4.95 -14.18 -15.01
C LYS A 365 4.63 -15.48 -14.31
N TRP A 366 3.81 -16.33 -14.94
CA TRP A 366 3.45 -17.64 -14.41
C TRP A 366 3.90 -18.73 -15.38
N ASP A 367 4.64 -19.71 -14.88
CA ASP A 367 4.99 -20.89 -15.67
C ASP A 367 3.73 -21.62 -16.10
N ILE A 368 3.66 -22.00 -17.37
CA ILE A 368 2.52 -22.73 -17.95
C ILE A 368 2.29 -24.05 -17.20
N SER A 369 3.37 -24.74 -16.81
CA SER A 369 3.31 -25.98 -16.04
C SER A 369 2.63 -25.84 -14.68
N LEU A 370 2.55 -24.62 -14.13
CA LEU A 370 1.83 -24.30 -12.91
C LEU A 370 0.43 -23.75 -13.21
N PHE A 371 0.34 -22.84 -14.17
CA PHE A 371 -0.90 -22.12 -14.49
C PHE A 371 -1.97 -23.01 -15.13
N GLN A 372 -1.58 -23.77 -16.17
CA GLN A 372 -2.52 -24.58 -16.96
C GLN A 372 -3.22 -25.68 -16.15
N PRO A 373 -2.53 -26.48 -15.32
CA PRO A 373 -3.22 -27.48 -14.50
C PRO A 373 -4.15 -26.88 -13.45
N LEU A 374 -3.82 -25.69 -12.91
CA LEU A 374 -4.62 -25.02 -11.89
C LEU A 374 -5.86 -24.32 -12.46
N LEU A 375 -5.71 -23.71 -13.64
CA LEU A 375 -6.73 -22.87 -14.28
C LEU A 375 -6.89 -23.26 -15.78
N PRO A 376 -7.26 -24.50 -16.09
CA PRO A 376 -7.19 -25.01 -17.48
C PRO A 376 -8.08 -24.23 -18.44
N ARG A 377 -9.29 -23.83 -18.06
CA ARG A 377 -10.18 -23.05 -18.94
C ARG A 377 -9.70 -21.62 -19.14
N ILE A 378 -9.18 -21.01 -18.09
CA ILE A 378 -8.59 -19.67 -18.15
C ILE A 378 -7.38 -19.68 -19.08
N TYR A 379 -6.53 -20.70 -18.99
CA TYR A 379 -5.39 -20.85 -19.89
C TYR A 379 -5.80 -20.95 -21.35
N GLN A 380 -6.81 -21.76 -21.69
CA GLN A 380 -7.35 -21.86 -23.07
C GLN A 380 -7.82 -20.50 -23.60
N ILE A 381 -8.45 -19.69 -22.74
CA ILE A 381 -8.90 -18.35 -23.11
C ILE A 381 -7.71 -17.43 -23.36
N ILE A 382 -6.68 -17.50 -22.51
CA ILE A 382 -5.44 -16.72 -22.71
C ILE A 382 -4.74 -17.15 -24.01
N GLU A 383 -4.70 -18.44 -24.32
CA GLU A 383 -4.15 -18.95 -25.61
C GLU A 383 -4.86 -18.32 -26.81
N GLU A 384 -6.17 -18.26 -26.79
CA GLU A 384 -6.93 -17.64 -27.89
C GLU A 384 -6.75 -16.13 -27.95
N ILE A 385 -6.69 -15.44 -26.79
CA ILE A 385 -6.35 -14.01 -26.75
C ILE A 385 -4.96 -13.79 -27.36
N ASN A 386 -3.98 -14.59 -26.96
CA ASN A 386 -2.61 -14.51 -27.48
C ASN A 386 -2.54 -14.79 -28.98
N ARG A 387 -3.23 -15.83 -29.47
CA ARG A 387 -3.28 -16.16 -30.90
C ARG A 387 -3.79 -14.97 -31.72
N ARG A 388 -4.88 -14.34 -31.30
CA ARG A 388 -5.47 -13.17 -31.98
C ARG A 388 -4.54 -11.97 -31.91
N PHE A 389 -3.93 -11.72 -30.76
CA PHE A 389 -2.98 -10.64 -30.59
C PHE A 389 -1.70 -10.83 -31.43
N VAL A 390 -1.15 -12.03 -31.47
CA VAL A 390 -0.01 -12.36 -32.35
C VAL A 390 -0.36 -12.12 -33.82
N ALA A 391 -1.57 -12.45 -34.26
CA ALA A 391 -2.02 -12.17 -35.63
C ALA A 391 -2.08 -10.65 -35.91
N GLU A 392 -2.51 -9.85 -34.95
CA GLU A 392 -2.47 -8.37 -35.02
C GLU A 392 -1.03 -7.85 -35.15
N LEU A 393 -0.12 -8.38 -34.33
CA LEU A 393 1.31 -8.02 -34.39
C LEU A 393 1.95 -8.41 -35.75
N GLN A 394 1.61 -9.57 -36.30
CA GLN A 394 2.11 -10.00 -37.60
C GLN A 394 1.65 -9.08 -38.74
N GLN A 395 0.44 -8.56 -38.67
CA GLN A 395 -0.06 -7.58 -39.62
C GLN A 395 0.66 -6.23 -39.51
N LYS A 396 0.95 -5.80 -38.28
CA LYS A 396 1.57 -4.51 -38.05
C LYS A 396 3.08 -4.53 -38.23
N TYR A 397 3.74 -5.61 -37.89
CA TYR A 397 5.19 -5.81 -37.95
C TYR A 397 5.55 -7.10 -38.75
N PRO A 398 5.27 -7.14 -40.07
CA PRO A 398 5.48 -8.32 -40.85
C PRO A 398 6.96 -8.72 -40.90
N GLY A 399 7.26 -9.96 -40.48
CA GLY A 399 8.63 -10.50 -40.47
C GLY A 399 9.49 -10.15 -39.26
N ASP A 400 9.03 -9.28 -38.38
CA ASP A 400 9.74 -8.93 -37.12
C ASP A 400 9.38 -9.92 -36.01
N TRP A 401 9.90 -11.13 -36.12
CA TRP A 401 9.63 -12.22 -35.18
C TRP A 401 10.21 -11.98 -33.80
N GLU A 402 11.30 -11.24 -33.69
CA GLU A 402 11.90 -10.88 -32.42
C GLU A 402 10.94 -10.01 -31.60
N ARG A 403 10.42 -8.95 -32.19
CA ARG A 403 9.45 -8.05 -31.59
C ARG A 403 8.15 -8.78 -31.26
N ILE A 404 7.63 -9.59 -32.20
CA ILE A 404 6.41 -10.37 -31.98
C ILE A 404 6.55 -11.31 -30.78
N ASN A 405 7.67 -12.05 -30.68
CA ASN A 405 7.91 -12.95 -29.57
C ASN A 405 8.08 -12.20 -28.23
N LYS A 406 8.74 -11.04 -28.25
CA LYS A 406 8.91 -10.18 -27.05
C LYS A 406 7.56 -9.70 -26.53
N MET A 407 6.63 -9.32 -27.40
CA MET A 407 5.32 -8.78 -27.07
C MET A 407 4.24 -9.85 -26.84
N SER A 408 4.46 -11.09 -27.24
CA SER A 408 3.48 -12.17 -27.04
C SER A 408 3.13 -12.35 -25.56
N ILE A 409 1.84 -12.54 -25.25
CA ILE A 409 1.35 -12.79 -23.88
C ILE A 409 1.89 -14.12 -23.37
N ILE A 410 1.90 -15.14 -24.22
CA ILE A 410 2.53 -16.44 -23.95
C ILE A 410 3.87 -16.50 -24.64
N GLY A 411 4.94 -16.71 -23.90
CA GLY A 411 6.29 -16.82 -24.42
C GLY A 411 7.25 -17.43 -23.42
N ASN A 412 8.26 -18.14 -23.90
CA ASN A 412 9.28 -18.82 -23.09
C ASN A 412 8.69 -19.74 -22.00
N GLY A 413 7.59 -20.43 -22.28
CA GLY A 413 6.93 -21.31 -21.32
C GLY A 413 6.17 -20.60 -20.20
N GLN A 414 5.91 -19.30 -20.32
CA GLN A 414 5.28 -18.48 -19.29
C GLN A 414 4.12 -17.65 -19.84
N VAL A 415 3.15 -17.34 -18.97
CA VAL A 415 2.10 -16.35 -19.17
C VAL A 415 2.58 -15.02 -18.56
N ARG A 416 2.66 -13.99 -19.37
CA ARG A 416 3.15 -12.66 -19.01
C ARG A 416 1.97 -11.75 -18.66
N MET A 417 1.74 -11.55 -17.36
CA MET A 417 0.51 -10.92 -16.88
C MET A 417 0.40 -9.44 -17.24
N ALA A 418 1.49 -8.69 -17.24
CA ALA A 418 1.47 -7.28 -17.65
C ALA A 418 1.10 -7.13 -19.15
N TRP A 419 1.54 -8.04 -20.00
CA TRP A 419 1.17 -8.05 -21.42
C TRP A 419 -0.33 -8.29 -21.59
N LEU A 420 -0.87 -9.28 -20.88
CA LEU A 420 -2.32 -9.52 -20.85
C LEU A 420 -3.10 -8.30 -20.36
N ALA A 421 -2.61 -7.62 -19.33
CA ALA A 421 -3.22 -6.41 -18.78
C ALA A 421 -3.29 -5.29 -19.83
N ILE A 422 -2.20 -5.03 -20.54
CA ILE A 422 -2.15 -3.98 -21.58
C ILE A 422 -3.08 -4.27 -22.74
N VAL A 423 -3.09 -5.53 -23.22
CA VAL A 423 -3.95 -5.95 -24.33
C VAL A 423 -5.43 -5.86 -23.95
N GLY A 424 -5.78 -6.31 -22.76
CA GLY A 424 -7.15 -6.40 -22.25
C GLY A 424 -7.72 -5.16 -21.60
N SER A 425 -6.97 -4.05 -21.53
CA SER A 425 -7.39 -2.80 -20.90
C SER A 425 -7.51 -1.66 -21.91
N HIS A 426 -8.41 -0.69 -21.64
CA HIS A 426 -8.52 0.52 -22.48
C HIS A 426 -7.55 1.62 -22.06
N LYS A 427 -7.07 1.61 -20.79
CA LYS A 427 -6.09 2.55 -20.26
C LYS A 427 -5.07 1.84 -19.41
N VAL A 428 -3.83 2.33 -19.48
CA VAL A 428 -2.69 1.87 -18.69
C VAL A 428 -2.03 3.11 -18.11
N ASN A 429 -1.93 3.21 -16.79
CA ASN A 429 -1.30 4.37 -16.18
C ASN A 429 -0.08 4.00 -15.33
N GLY A 430 0.90 4.91 -15.36
CA GLY A 430 1.93 5.01 -14.33
C GLY A 430 1.43 5.83 -13.14
N VAL A 431 2.24 5.91 -12.09
CA VAL A 431 1.84 6.45 -10.78
C VAL A 431 2.64 7.68 -10.32
N ALA A 432 3.51 8.17 -11.17
CA ALA A 432 4.23 9.45 -11.08
C ALA A 432 4.67 9.87 -12.47
N ALA A 433 4.94 11.16 -12.68
CA ALA A 433 5.33 11.69 -13.99
C ALA A 433 6.59 10.99 -14.53
N LEU A 434 7.65 10.92 -13.74
CA LEU A 434 8.89 10.23 -14.13
C LEU A 434 8.66 8.74 -14.42
N HIS A 435 7.90 8.04 -13.56
CA HIS A 435 7.55 6.63 -13.77
C HIS A 435 6.87 6.42 -15.12
N THR A 436 5.89 7.25 -15.43
CA THR A 436 5.14 7.16 -16.69
C THR A 436 6.04 7.39 -17.90
N GLU A 437 6.97 8.35 -17.84
CA GLU A 437 7.93 8.60 -18.91
C GLU A 437 8.90 7.41 -19.09
N ILE A 438 9.36 6.79 -17.99
CA ILE A 438 10.19 5.57 -18.06
C ILE A 438 9.40 4.42 -18.71
N LEU A 439 8.14 4.22 -18.33
CA LEU A 439 7.29 3.21 -18.95
C LEU A 439 7.13 3.45 -20.46
N LYS A 440 6.83 4.68 -20.88
CA LYS A 440 6.57 5.02 -22.29
C LYS A 440 7.81 4.95 -23.17
N ASN A 441 8.97 5.34 -22.65
CA ASN A 441 10.18 5.55 -23.45
C ASN A 441 11.21 4.41 -23.32
N SER A 442 11.09 3.58 -22.26
CA SER A 442 12.02 2.49 -21.94
C SER A 442 11.30 1.15 -21.78
N GLU A 443 10.70 0.92 -20.62
CA GLU A 443 10.26 -0.41 -20.18
C GLU A 443 9.10 -0.99 -21.01
N LEU A 444 8.16 -0.15 -21.42
CA LEU A 444 6.98 -0.52 -22.22
C LEU A 444 6.94 0.24 -23.55
N ARG A 445 8.09 0.59 -24.08
CA ARG A 445 8.20 1.42 -25.28
C ARG A 445 7.47 0.83 -26.46
N GLU A 446 7.66 -0.47 -26.76
CA GLU A 446 7.00 -1.14 -27.87
C GLU A 446 5.46 -1.16 -27.70
N TRP A 447 4.99 -1.22 -26.47
CA TRP A 447 3.57 -1.15 -26.13
C TRP A 447 3.00 0.25 -26.31
N ASN A 448 3.76 1.28 -25.93
CA ASN A 448 3.40 2.67 -26.16
C ASN A 448 3.39 3.01 -27.66
N GLU A 449 4.34 2.47 -28.45
CA GLU A 449 4.33 2.59 -29.90
C GLU A 449 3.12 1.90 -30.55
N LEU A 450 2.67 0.76 -30.00
CA LEU A 450 1.52 0.00 -30.49
C LEU A 450 0.19 0.68 -30.13
N TYR A 451 0.05 1.15 -28.90
CA TYR A 451 -1.18 1.72 -28.34
C TYR A 451 -0.92 3.04 -27.58
N PRO A 452 -0.46 4.10 -28.26
CA PRO A 452 -0.08 5.35 -27.58
C PRO A 452 -1.24 6.00 -26.82
N GLU A 453 -2.47 5.78 -27.25
CA GLU A 453 -3.68 6.33 -26.64
C GLU A 453 -4.04 5.68 -25.29
N LYS A 454 -3.44 4.53 -24.97
CA LYS A 454 -3.70 3.85 -23.69
C LYS A 454 -2.89 4.43 -22.53
N PHE A 455 -1.68 4.93 -22.80
CA PHE A 455 -0.71 5.28 -21.75
C PHE A 455 -0.91 6.71 -21.24
N LEU A 456 -1.08 6.84 -19.92
CA LEU A 456 -1.21 8.13 -19.24
C LEU A 456 -0.62 8.06 -17.83
N ASN A 457 -0.42 9.25 -17.25
CA ASN A 457 0.04 9.39 -15.86
C ASN A 457 -1.12 9.71 -14.92
N LYS A 458 -1.12 9.09 -13.74
CA LYS A 458 -1.91 9.47 -12.59
C LYS A 458 -1.00 9.49 -11.37
N THR A 459 -0.44 10.65 -11.06
CA THR A 459 0.40 10.81 -9.86
C THR A 459 -0.38 10.41 -8.62
N ASN A 460 0.21 9.53 -7.82
CA ASN A 460 -0.38 9.06 -6.58
C ASN A 460 -0.67 10.21 -5.61
N GLY A 461 -1.49 9.94 -4.63
CA GLY A 461 -1.82 10.85 -3.56
C GLY A 461 -2.19 10.11 -2.28
N ILE A 462 -2.36 10.88 -1.22
CA ILE A 462 -2.72 10.42 0.13
C ILE A 462 -3.96 11.17 0.62
N THR A 463 -4.74 10.55 1.51
CA THR A 463 -5.86 11.26 2.14
C THR A 463 -5.37 12.14 3.29
N GLN A 464 -5.65 13.43 3.21
CA GLN A 464 -5.35 14.40 4.25
C GLN A 464 -6.18 14.20 5.51
N ARG A 465 -7.31 13.51 5.44
CA ARG A 465 -8.17 13.22 6.61
C ARG A 465 -7.44 12.31 7.59
N ARG A 466 -6.84 11.21 7.13
CA ARG A 466 -6.01 10.36 7.98
C ARG A 466 -4.64 10.98 8.28
N TRP A 467 -3.94 11.48 7.26
CA TRP A 467 -2.51 11.81 7.35
C TRP A 467 -2.20 13.23 7.82
N LEU A 468 -3.22 14.07 8.00
CA LEU A 468 -3.09 15.38 8.65
C LEU A 468 -4.16 15.58 9.73
N LEU A 469 -5.45 15.56 9.36
CA LEU A 469 -6.54 15.88 10.29
C LEU A 469 -6.56 14.95 11.51
N LYS A 470 -6.41 13.64 11.30
CA LYS A 470 -6.37 12.62 12.36
C LYS A 470 -5.01 12.55 13.04
N SER A 471 -3.94 12.42 12.25
CA SER A 471 -2.61 12.10 12.78
C SER A 471 -1.88 13.31 13.42
N ASN A 472 -2.25 14.54 13.05
CA ASN A 472 -1.62 15.78 13.54
C ASN A 472 -2.67 16.83 13.89
N PRO A 473 -3.48 16.60 14.93
CA PRO A 473 -4.64 17.43 15.25
C PRO A 473 -4.23 18.86 15.65
N GLU A 474 -3.08 19.08 16.28
CA GLU A 474 -2.60 20.43 16.65
C GLU A 474 -2.26 21.24 15.38
N LEU A 475 -1.57 20.63 14.40
CA LEU A 475 -1.28 21.29 13.13
C LEU A 475 -2.57 21.55 12.33
N ALA A 476 -3.47 20.58 12.29
CA ALA A 476 -4.77 20.72 11.64
C ALA A 476 -5.60 21.87 12.24
N ALA A 477 -5.59 22.02 13.56
CA ALA A 477 -6.26 23.12 14.25
C ALA A 477 -5.65 24.48 13.89
N LEU A 478 -4.32 24.59 13.88
CA LEU A 478 -3.63 25.83 13.46
C LEU A 478 -3.97 26.20 12.01
N ILE A 479 -3.90 25.23 11.10
CA ILE A 479 -4.25 25.45 9.68
C ILE A 479 -5.69 25.96 9.56
N THR A 480 -6.62 25.30 10.25
CA THR A 480 -8.04 25.68 10.24
C THR A 480 -8.28 27.08 10.81
N GLU A 481 -7.56 27.46 11.87
CA GLU A 481 -7.57 28.81 12.43
C GLU A 481 -7.11 29.86 11.38
N LEU A 482 -6.05 29.55 10.63
CA LEU A 482 -5.42 30.49 9.70
C LEU A 482 -6.17 30.65 8.37
N ILE A 483 -6.71 29.55 7.80
CA ILE A 483 -7.25 29.53 6.45
C ILE A 483 -8.66 28.95 6.32
N GLY A 484 -9.31 28.57 7.44
CA GLY A 484 -10.60 27.86 7.42
C GLY A 484 -10.44 26.36 7.21
N ASP A 485 -11.55 25.62 7.21
CA ASP A 485 -11.62 24.16 7.19
C ASP A 485 -11.71 23.54 5.78
N LYS A 486 -11.78 24.37 4.74
CA LYS A 486 -11.97 23.91 3.37
C LYS A 486 -10.85 22.99 2.87
N TRP A 487 -9.63 23.11 3.42
CA TRP A 487 -8.49 22.24 3.09
C TRP A 487 -8.77 20.74 3.34
N ILE A 488 -9.70 20.42 4.22
CA ILE A 488 -10.04 19.03 4.56
C ILE A 488 -10.61 18.27 3.32
N THR A 489 -11.28 19.00 2.43
CA THR A 489 -11.86 18.45 1.19
C THR A 489 -11.25 19.05 -0.09
N ASP A 490 -10.40 20.06 0.04
CA ASP A 490 -9.65 20.66 -1.07
C ASP A 490 -8.24 21.04 -0.59
N LEU A 491 -7.29 20.11 -0.75
CA LEU A 491 -5.95 20.28 -0.18
C LEU A 491 -5.16 21.44 -0.83
N TYR A 492 -5.55 21.91 -2.02
CA TYR A 492 -4.93 23.09 -2.64
C TYR A 492 -5.14 24.37 -1.82
N GLU A 493 -6.12 24.42 -0.93
CA GLU A 493 -6.33 25.52 0.01
C GLU A 493 -5.10 25.79 0.91
N LEU A 494 -4.26 24.75 1.17
CA LEU A 494 -3.02 24.89 1.91
C LEU A 494 -2.07 25.94 1.32
N LYS A 495 -2.17 26.22 0.03
CA LYS A 495 -1.38 27.26 -0.65
C LYS A 495 -1.52 28.63 0.04
N LYS A 496 -2.66 28.91 0.65
CA LYS A 496 -2.88 30.14 1.43
C LYS A 496 -1.96 30.32 2.62
N LEU A 497 -1.34 29.24 3.10
CA LEU A 497 -0.35 29.30 4.18
C LEU A 497 0.93 30.04 3.76
N GLU A 498 1.19 30.21 2.48
CA GLU A 498 2.37 30.97 2.01
C GLU A 498 2.42 32.41 2.50
N GLN A 499 1.27 33.04 2.78
CA GLN A 499 1.22 34.38 3.35
C GLN A 499 1.83 34.50 4.76
N TYR A 500 2.03 33.37 5.45
CA TYR A 500 2.57 33.30 6.81
C TYR A 500 4.04 32.85 6.86
N LEU A 501 4.72 32.68 5.72
CA LEU A 501 6.10 32.20 5.67
C LEU A 501 7.11 33.12 6.36
N ASP A 502 6.80 34.40 6.50
CA ASP A 502 7.64 35.39 7.17
C ASP A 502 7.03 35.90 8.49
N ASP A 503 5.96 35.28 8.97
CA ASP A 503 5.30 35.57 10.24
C ASP A 503 5.94 34.76 11.38
N ASP A 504 6.72 35.44 12.23
CA ASP A 504 7.48 34.79 13.29
C ASP A 504 6.58 34.12 14.35
N ASP A 505 5.41 34.69 14.64
CA ASP A 505 4.48 34.10 15.62
C ASP A 505 3.91 32.79 15.09
N ILE A 506 3.56 32.72 13.81
CA ILE A 506 3.08 31.51 13.18
C ILE A 506 4.20 30.47 13.05
N LEU A 507 5.41 30.87 12.64
CA LEU A 507 6.56 29.98 12.57
C LEU A 507 6.88 29.38 13.95
N ASN A 508 6.83 30.16 15.01
CA ASN A 508 7.04 29.67 16.36
C ASN A 508 5.98 28.61 16.75
N ARG A 509 4.70 28.88 16.47
CA ARG A 509 3.61 27.91 16.71
C ARG A 509 3.81 26.61 15.94
N VAL A 510 4.20 26.68 14.66
CA VAL A 510 4.51 25.49 13.85
C VAL A 510 5.68 24.69 14.45
N SER A 511 6.73 25.38 14.91
CA SER A 511 7.88 24.76 15.57
C SER A 511 7.50 24.07 16.88
N GLU A 512 6.66 24.71 17.70
CA GLU A 512 6.15 24.14 18.97
C GLU A 512 5.31 22.90 18.73
N ILE A 513 4.41 22.91 17.75
CA ILE A 513 3.61 21.73 17.36
C ILE A 513 4.52 20.57 16.96
N LYS A 514 5.54 20.84 16.14
CA LYS A 514 6.53 19.82 15.77
C LYS A 514 7.24 19.26 17.00
N LEU A 515 7.65 20.10 17.93
CA LEU A 515 8.31 19.67 19.16
C LEU A 515 7.39 18.79 20.01
N HIS A 516 6.12 19.16 20.21
CA HIS A 516 5.15 18.32 20.92
C HIS A 516 4.99 16.94 20.28
N ASN A 517 4.94 16.85 18.96
CA ASN A 517 4.87 15.57 18.28
C ASN A 517 6.16 14.75 18.47
N LYS A 518 7.33 15.40 18.46
CA LYS A 518 8.62 14.75 18.72
C LYS A 518 8.72 14.23 20.16
N GLU A 519 8.22 14.98 21.14
CA GLU A 519 8.14 14.55 22.55
C GLU A 519 7.24 13.32 22.72
N LYS A 520 6.08 13.28 22.05
CA LYS A 520 5.18 12.12 22.05
C LYS A 520 5.87 10.88 21.46
N LEU A 521 6.59 11.05 20.33
CA LEU A 521 7.34 9.95 19.73
C LEU A 521 8.55 9.53 20.58
N ALA A 522 9.28 10.47 21.17
CA ALA A 522 10.39 10.19 22.10
C ALA A 522 9.93 9.37 23.30
N LYS A 523 8.77 9.70 23.87
CA LYS A 523 8.14 8.92 24.93
C LYS A 523 7.81 7.50 24.45
N TYR A 524 7.20 7.37 23.27
CA TYR A 524 6.88 6.05 22.68
C TYR A 524 8.14 5.22 22.48
N ILE A 525 9.21 5.80 21.95
CA ILE A 525 10.52 5.13 21.76
C ILE A 525 11.03 4.63 23.12
N LYS A 526 11.05 5.48 24.13
CA LYS A 526 11.50 5.09 25.48
C LYS A 526 10.65 3.94 26.06
N ASP A 527 9.33 4.05 25.96
CA ASP A 527 8.41 3.06 26.50
C ASP A 527 8.53 1.68 25.81
N THR A 528 8.85 1.65 24.52
CA THR A 528 8.89 0.41 23.73
C THR A 528 10.28 -0.19 23.55
N THR A 529 11.33 0.64 23.53
CA THR A 529 12.70 0.21 23.27
C THR A 529 13.66 0.41 24.44
N GLY A 530 13.27 1.22 25.43
CA GLY A 530 14.16 1.66 26.51
C GLY A 530 15.18 2.74 26.11
N ILE A 531 15.22 3.15 24.84
CA ILE A 531 16.17 4.15 24.35
C ILE A 531 15.65 5.55 24.64
N GLU A 532 16.45 6.36 25.33
CA GLU A 532 16.16 7.78 25.51
C GLU A 532 16.70 8.60 24.35
N VAL A 533 15.85 9.39 23.73
CA VAL A 533 16.18 10.29 22.62
C VAL A 533 15.86 11.73 22.99
N ASN A 534 16.67 12.65 22.48
CA ASN A 534 16.47 14.09 22.70
C ASN A 534 15.46 14.63 21.66
N PRO A 535 14.26 15.10 22.05
CA PRO A 535 13.28 15.64 21.11
C PRO A 535 13.75 16.92 20.39
N HIS A 536 14.78 17.60 20.89
CA HIS A 536 15.39 18.73 20.21
C HIS A 536 16.42 18.34 19.14
N SER A 537 16.83 17.06 19.08
CA SER A 537 17.70 16.55 18.00
C SER A 537 16.97 16.53 16.67
N ILE A 538 17.69 16.45 15.56
CA ILE A 538 17.08 16.21 14.25
C ILE A 538 16.46 14.82 14.24
N PHE A 539 15.16 14.70 14.02
CA PHE A 539 14.50 13.41 13.78
C PHE A 539 14.59 13.07 12.29
N ASP A 540 15.58 12.26 11.96
CA ASP A 540 15.90 11.77 10.63
C ASP A 540 15.26 10.39 10.45
N ILE A 541 14.23 10.29 9.61
CA ILE A 541 13.33 9.14 9.62
C ILE A 541 13.27 8.45 8.25
N GLN A 542 13.54 7.15 8.25
CA GLN A 542 13.34 6.26 7.13
C GLN A 542 12.40 5.11 7.51
N VAL A 543 11.11 5.26 7.19
CA VAL A 543 10.08 4.25 7.48
C VAL A 543 9.41 3.81 6.19
N LYS A 544 9.70 2.60 5.79
CA LYS A 544 9.22 1.96 4.56
C LYS A 544 9.58 0.49 4.56
N ARG A 545 8.94 -0.31 3.68
CA ARG A 545 9.34 -1.69 3.44
C ARG A 545 10.86 -1.77 3.20
N LEU A 546 11.53 -2.78 3.77
CA LEU A 546 12.95 -2.97 3.52
C LEU A 546 13.17 -3.64 2.19
N HIS A 547 13.93 -2.98 1.33
CA HIS A 547 14.37 -3.49 0.05
C HIS A 547 15.69 -2.83 -0.34
N GLU A 548 16.57 -3.57 -1.02
CA GLU A 548 17.91 -3.07 -1.37
C GLU A 548 17.86 -1.80 -2.23
N TYR A 549 16.86 -1.66 -3.15
CA TYR A 549 16.74 -0.45 -3.98
C TYR A 549 16.31 0.81 -3.21
N LYS A 550 15.65 0.65 -2.05
CA LYS A 550 15.26 1.75 -1.15
C LYS A 550 16.43 2.27 -0.34
N ARG A 551 17.52 1.55 -0.35
CA ARG A 551 18.84 1.89 0.15
C ARG A 551 18.95 2.25 1.64
N GLN A 552 18.18 1.55 2.50
CA GLN A 552 18.40 1.66 3.95
C GLN A 552 19.87 1.40 4.29
N LEU A 553 20.55 0.53 3.55
CA LEU A 553 21.97 0.27 3.73
C LEU A 553 22.81 1.54 3.50
N LEU A 554 22.48 2.37 2.51
CA LEU A 554 23.20 3.65 2.29
C LEU A 554 23.09 4.56 3.52
N ASN A 555 21.90 4.67 4.12
CA ASN A 555 21.69 5.42 5.36
C ASN A 555 22.55 4.86 6.50
N VAL A 556 22.57 3.54 6.68
CA VAL A 556 23.38 2.90 7.73
C VAL A 556 24.88 3.12 7.51
N LEU A 557 25.37 3.02 6.29
CA LEU A 557 26.78 3.30 5.97
C LEU A 557 27.14 4.75 6.30
N HIS A 558 26.25 5.71 6.05
CA HIS A 558 26.45 7.10 6.47
C HIS A 558 26.49 7.26 7.99
N ILE A 559 25.60 6.57 8.72
CA ILE A 559 25.60 6.59 10.19
C ILE A 559 26.93 6.02 10.74
N MET A 560 27.43 4.94 10.15
CA MET A 560 28.72 4.35 10.51
C MET A 560 29.88 5.32 10.25
N ASP A 561 29.87 6.03 9.10
CA ASP A 561 30.85 7.07 8.79
C ASP A 561 30.80 8.23 9.81
N LEU A 562 29.62 8.74 10.10
CA LEU A 562 29.44 9.81 11.09
C LEU A 562 29.90 9.36 12.48
N TYR A 563 29.59 8.12 12.89
CA TYR A 563 30.07 7.55 14.13
C TYR A 563 31.60 7.45 14.16
N ASN A 564 32.23 6.96 13.08
CA ASN A 564 33.69 6.91 12.98
C ASN A 564 34.32 8.32 13.13
N ARG A 565 33.75 9.32 12.45
CA ARG A 565 34.20 10.73 12.55
C ARG A 565 34.06 11.29 13.98
N LEU A 566 32.98 10.95 14.67
CA LEU A 566 32.77 11.36 16.07
C LEU A 566 33.73 10.65 17.03
N LYS A 567 34.12 9.41 16.75
CA LYS A 567 35.17 8.70 17.54
C LYS A 567 36.52 9.35 17.36
N GLU A 568 36.83 9.84 16.18
CA GLU A 568 38.10 10.55 15.88
C GLU A 568 38.08 11.97 16.46
N ASN A 569 36.93 12.64 16.43
CA ASN A 569 36.75 13.98 16.98
C ASN A 569 35.38 14.13 17.68
N PRO A 570 35.29 13.86 19.00
CA PRO A 570 34.05 13.98 19.76
C PRO A 570 33.49 15.43 19.82
N TYR A 571 34.28 16.42 19.46
CA TYR A 571 33.90 17.83 19.41
C TYR A 571 33.49 18.30 18.00
N LEU A 572 33.35 17.37 17.08
CA LEU A 572 32.85 17.68 15.73
C LEU A 572 31.55 18.52 15.83
N ASP A 573 31.50 19.63 15.08
CA ASP A 573 30.36 20.55 15.06
C ASP A 573 29.18 19.95 14.30
N VAL A 574 28.51 19.00 14.93
CA VAL A 574 27.31 18.36 14.42
C VAL A 574 26.14 18.60 15.38
N GLU A 575 24.96 18.91 14.82
CA GLU A 575 23.70 18.98 15.56
C GLU A 575 23.35 17.57 16.09
N PRO A 576 22.80 17.46 17.31
CA PRO A 576 22.29 16.19 17.80
C PRO A 576 21.29 15.58 16.83
N ARG A 577 21.38 14.28 16.58
CA ARG A 577 20.58 13.58 15.58
C ARG A 577 20.08 12.23 16.06
N THR A 578 18.81 11.98 15.83
CA THR A 578 18.17 10.70 16.07
C THR A 578 17.75 10.09 14.73
N PHE A 579 18.43 9.02 14.33
CA PHE A 579 18.08 8.24 13.14
C PHE A 579 17.04 7.20 13.53
N ILE A 580 15.86 7.27 12.90
CA ILE A 580 14.73 6.39 13.21
C ILE A 580 14.39 5.56 11.98
N PHE A 581 14.44 4.25 12.16
CA PHE A 581 14.06 3.26 11.15
C PHE A 581 12.79 2.52 11.55
N GLY A 582 12.00 2.15 10.56
CA GLY A 582 10.90 1.21 10.69
C GLY A 582 10.73 0.50 9.35
N ALA A 583 10.85 -0.82 9.35
CA ALA A 583 10.85 -1.59 8.11
C ALA A 583 10.50 -3.04 8.36
N LYS A 584 9.62 -3.60 7.53
CA LYS A 584 9.41 -5.05 7.43
C LYS A 584 10.03 -5.56 6.14
N SER A 585 10.74 -6.69 6.22
CA SER A 585 11.31 -7.41 5.07
C SER A 585 10.42 -8.59 4.70
N ALA A 586 10.39 -8.98 3.44
CA ALA A 586 9.85 -10.28 3.05
C ALA A 586 10.58 -11.42 3.80
N ALA A 587 9.84 -12.44 4.24
CA ALA A 587 10.36 -13.50 5.11
C ALA A 587 11.57 -14.25 4.51
N GLY A 588 11.56 -14.49 3.20
CA GLY A 588 12.64 -15.17 2.47
C GLY A 588 13.77 -14.27 1.98
N TYR A 589 13.71 -12.96 2.20
CA TYR A 589 14.70 -12.01 1.68
C TYR A 589 15.89 -11.85 2.63
N ARG A 590 16.86 -12.77 2.52
CA ARG A 590 18.00 -12.89 3.43
C ARG A 590 18.78 -11.59 3.59
N ARG A 591 19.21 -10.93 2.50
CA ARG A 591 19.99 -9.69 2.58
C ARG A 591 19.21 -8.54 3.22
N ALA A 592 17.93 -8.42 2.92
CA ALA A 592 17.08 -7.41 3.57
C ALA A 592 16.99 -7.62 5.09
N LYS A 593 16.81 -8.87 5.53
CA LYS A 593 16.87 -9.21 6.97
C LYS A 593 18.26 -8.92 7.56
N GLY A 594 19.32 -9.13 6.79
CA GLY A 594 20.70 -8.76 7.16
C GLY A 594 20.88 -7.26 7.37
N ILE A 595 20.23 -6.43 6.57
CA ILE A 595 20.25 -4.97 6.75
C ILE A 595 19.53 -4.57 8.05
N ILE A 596 18.41 -5.20 8.38
CA ILE A 596 17.73 -4.98 9.68
C ILE A 596 18.68 -5.33 10.83
N LYS A 597 19.35 -6.48 10.75
CA LYS A 597 20.37 -6.88 11.75
C LYS A 597 21.48 -5.84 11.85
N LEU A 598 21.99 -5.33 10.74
CA LEU A 598 23.03 -4.31 10.75
C LEU A 598 22.58 -3.02 11.44
N ILE A 599 21.37 -2.53 11.14
CA ILE A 599 20.80 -1.35 11.80
C ILE A 599 20.79 -1.54 13.32
N ASN A 600 20.33 -2.70 13.79
CA ASN A 600 20.25 -2.98 15.22
C ASN A 600 21.65 -3.16 15.86
N SER A 601 22.61 -3.74 15.16
CA SER A 601 24.00 -3.88 15.65
C SER A 601 24.70 -2.53 15.72
N VAL A 602 24.48 -1.64 14.74
CA VAL A 602 24.96 -0.26 14.76
C VAL A 602 24.29 0.52 15.92
N ALA A 603 22.99 0.38 16.10
CA ALA A 603 22.24 1.01 17.18
C ALA A 603 22.78 0.61 18.56
N GLU A 604 23.02 -0.67 18.79
CA GLU A 604 23.58 -1.17 20.04
C GLU A 604 24.94 -0.53 20.33
N LYS A 605 25.83 -0.50 19.32
CA LYS A 605 27.16 0.10 19.50
C LYS A 605 27.12 1.61 19.70
N VAL A 606 26.40 2.33 18.86
CA VAL A 606 26.34 3.81 18.89
C VAL A 606 25.63 4.33 20.14
N ASN A 607 24.51 3.74 20.50
CA ASN A 607 23.67 4.23 21.59
C ASN A 607 24.32 4.07 22.97
N ASN A 608 25.22 3.09 23.11
CA ASN A 608 25.93 2.79 24.37
C ASN A 608 27.32 3.40 24.45
N ASP A 609 27.79 4.11 23.42
CA ASP A 609 29.10 4.75 23.44
C ASP A 609 29.05 6.15 24.04
N SER A 610 29.63 6.30 25.25
CA SER A 610 29.71 7.59 25.95
C SER A 610 30.69 8.58 25.30
N ASP A 611 31.66 8.12 24.52
CA ASP A 611 32.71 8.96 23.96
C ASP A 611 32.18 9.95 22.91
N ILE A 612 31.04 9.65 22.29
CA ILE A 612 30.40 10.52 21.31
C ILE A 612 29.42 11.53 21.91
N ASN A 613 29.36 11.63 23.24
CA ASN A 613 28.53 12.59 24.00
C ASN A 613 27.03 12.55 23.62
N GLY A 614 26.51 11.40 23.20
CA GLY A 614 25.09 11.24 22.81
C GLY A 614 24.69 12.08 21.59
N LYS A 615 25.64 12.52 20.78
CA LYS A 615 25.37 13.34 19.58
C LYS A 615 24.51 12.65 18.55
N ILE A 616 24.61 11.32 18.45
CA ILE A 616 23.73 10.53 17.59
C ILE A 616 23.10 9.38 18.36
N LYS A 617 21.86 9.09 18.02
CA LYS A 617 21.10 7.91 18.46
C LYS A 617 20.52 7.22 17.24
N VAL A 618 20.45 5.90 17.30
CA VAL A 618 19.86 5.05 16.26
C VAL A 618 18.76 4.21 16.87
N VAL A 619 17.57 4.27 16.28
CA VAL A 619 16.39 3.58 16.77
C VAL A 619 15.77 2.78 15.64
N PHE A 620 15.52 1.48 15.87
CA PHE A 620 14.69 0.65 15.01
C PHE A 620 13.35 0.42 15.70
N LEU A 621 12.28 0.93 15.13
CA LEU A 621 10.91 0.71 15.61
C LEU A 621 10.36 -0.57 15.00
N GLU A 622 10.18 -1.58 15.83
CA GLU A 622 9.62 -2.85 15.37
C GLU A 622 8.15 -2.74 14.98
N ASN A 623 7.73 -3.66 14.15
CA ASN A 623 6.34 -3.80 13.73
C ASN A 623 5.73 -2.53 13.11
N TYR A 624 6.47 -1.88 12.20
CA TYR A 624 5.98 -0.71 11.47
C TYR A 624 4.65 -1.03 10.78
N ARG A 625 3.63 -0.23 11.07
CA ARG A 625 2.24 -0.37 10.63
C ARG A 625 1.56 0.99 10.57
N VAL A 626 0.32 1.06 10.06
CA VAL A 626 -0.40 2.33 9.87
C VAL A 626 -0.57 3.11 11.17
N SER A 627 -0.98 2.48 12.27
CA SER A 627 -1.17 3.17 13.56
C SER A 627 0.13 3.74 14.12
N LEU A 628 1.26 3.07 13.91
CA LEU A 628 2.58 3.59 14.27
C LEU A 628 3.01 4.72 13.32
N ALA A 629 2.75 4.57 12.03
CA ALA A 629 3.01 5.61 11.03
C ALA A 629 2.32 6.94 11.37
N GLU A 630 1.09 6.89 11.87
CA GLU A 630 0.33 8.07 12.31
C GLU A 630 1.03 8.86 13.44
N LYS A 631 1.86 8.20 14.25
CA LYS A 631 2.69 8.82 15.30
C LYS A 631 4.04 9.33 14.76
N ILE A 632 4.58 8.66 13.76
CA ILE A 632 5.92 8.93 13.20
C ILE A 632 5.90 10.14 12.24
N PHE A 633 4.99 10.18 11.26
CA PHE A 633 4.99 11.23 10.24
C PHE A 633 4.89 12.65 10.80
N PRO A 634 4.05 12.96 11.82
CA PRO A 634 4.00 14.28 12.42
C PRO A 634 5.29 14.71 13.13
N SER A 635 6.12 13.74 13.53
CA SER A 635 7.30 13.97 14.37
C SER A 635 8.60 14.15 13.56
N ALA A 636 8.59 13.91 12.25
CA ALA A 636 9.79 13.95 11.44
C ALA A 636 10.26 15.36 11.11
N ASP A 637 11.56 15.59 11.21
CA ASP A 637 12.23 16.76 10.62
C ASP A 637 12.70 16.45 9.20
N VAL A 638 13.19 15.24 8.97
CA VAL A 638 13.77 14.78 7.72
C VAL A 638 13.04 13.53 7.20
N SER A 639 12.68 13.59 5.93
CA SER A 639 12.06 12.52 5.16
C SER A 639 13.12 11.86 4.28
N GLU A 640 13.57 10.66 4.64
CA GLU A 640 14.55 9.89 3.86
C GLU A 640 13.90 9.18 2.67
N GLN A 641 14.13 9.71 1.47
CA GLN A 641 13.58 9.21 0.21
C GLN A 641 14.72 8.94 -0.79
N ILE A 642 15.58 8.00 -0.42
CA ILE A 642 16.91 7.80 -0.99
C ILE A 642 17.03 6.58 -1.92
N SER A 643 15.95 6.15 -2.55
CA SER A 643 15.98 5.09 -3.55
C SER A 643 16.96 5.39 -4.68
N THR A 644 17.51 4.35 -5.30
CA THR A 644 18.28 4.53 -6.54
C THR A 644 17.34 5.16 -7.59
N ALA A 645 17.75 6.24 -8.21
CA ALA A 645 16.95 6.93 -9.22
C ALA A 645 16.48 5.94 -10.31
N SER A 646 15.25 6.08 -10.78
CA SER A 646 14.53 5.19 -11.68
C SER A 646 14.00 3.88 -11.07
N LYS A 647 14.05 3.66 -9.76
CA LYS A 647 13.64 2.39 -9.14
C LYS A 647 12.36 2.48 -8.31
N GLU A 648 12.08 3.61 -7.66
CA GLU A 648 10.82 3.83 -6.97
C GLU A 648 9.79 4.44 -7.94
N ALA A 649 8.71 3.74 -8.21
CA ALA A 649 7.69 4.21 -9.16
C ALA A 649 7.05 5.55 -8.72
N SER A 650 6.73 5.70 -7.45
CA SER A 650 6.17 6.92 -6.88
C SER A 650 6.66 7.16 -5.45
N GLY A 651 6.41 6.24 -4.55
CA GLY A 651 6.37 6.49 -3.12
C GLY A 651 5.10 7.25 -2.72
N THR A 652 4.70 7.07 -1.47
CA THR A 652 3.63 7.86 -0.84
C THR A 652 4.02 8.33 0.56
N GLY A 653 5.03 7.71 1.17
CA GLY A 653 5.62 8.17 2.42
C GLY A 653 6.19 9.58 2.30
N ASN A 654 6.83 9.89 1.18
CA ASN A 654 7.33 11.23 0.84
C ASN A 654 6.24 12.31 0.91
N MET A 655 5.03 12.01 0.44
CA MET A 655 3.88 12.92 0.47
C MET A 655 3.36 13.15 1.91
N LYS A 656 3.32 12.10 2.73
CA LYS A 656 2.91 12.15 4.13
C LYS A 656 3.86 12.99 4.98
N PHE A 657 5.16 12.82 4.77
CA PHE A 657 6.20 13.63 5.39
C PHE A 657 6.09 15.11 5.00
N MET A 658 5.97 15.38 3.70
CA MET A 658 5.78 16.74 3.17
C MET A 658 4.58 17.43 3.81
N LEU A 659 3.44 16.74 3.86
CA LEU A 659 2.19 17.25 4.43
C LEU A 659 2.32 17.59 5.94
N ASN A 660 3.24 16.93 6.64
CA ASN A 660 3.53 17.14 8.06
C ASN A 660 4.78 18.01 8.31
N GLY A 661 5.33 18.65 7.29
CA GLY A 661 6.42 19.60 7.42
C GLY A 661 7.81 19.01 7.60
N ALA A 662 8.02 17.75 7.23
CA ALA A 662 9.37 17.19 7.10
C ALA A 662 9.99 17.60 5.76
N LEU A 663 11.30 17.90 5.77
CA LEU A 663 12.02 18.23 4.55
C LEU A 663 12.54 16.95 3.87
N THR A 664 12.39 16.87 2.57
CA THR A 664 12.85 15.72 1.79
C THR A 664 14.37 15.72 1.62
N LEU A 665 15.02 14.66 2.09
CA LEU A 665 16.37 14.26 1.70
C LEU A 665 16.23 13.08 0.75
N GLY A 666 16.54 13.25 -0.51
CA GLY A 666 16.24 12.22 -1.48
C GLY A 666 16.92 12.36 -2.82
N THR A 667 16.65 11.40 -3.68
CA THR A 667 17.05 11.38 -5.08
C THR A 667 15.93 11.89 -5.98
N MET A 668 16.26 12.28 -7.21
CA MET A 668 15.26 12.66 -8.23
C MET A 668 14.63 11.39 -8.81
N ASP A 669 13.76 10.78 -8.00
CA ASP A 669 13.09 9.51 -8.29
C ASP A 669 11.60 9.58 -7.89
N GLY A 670 10.75 8.87 -8.61
CA GLY A 670 9.32 8.77 -8.33
C GLY A 670 8.67 10.13 -8.15
N ALA A 671 7.83 10.23 -7.11
CA ALA A 671 7.13 11.47 -6.78
C ALA A 671 8.03 12.54 -6.12
N ASN A 672 9.28 12.22 -5.75
CA ASN A 672 10.21 13.22 -5.25
C ASN A 672 10.44 14.34 -6.27
N VAL A 673 10.47 14.01 -7.57
CA VAL A 673 10.61 14.98 -8.64
C VAL A 673 9.49 16.02 -8.56
N GLU A 674 8.25 15.57 -8.45
CA GLU A 674 7.08 16.45 -8.37
C GLU A 674 7.02 17.21 -7.05
N ILE A 675 7.50 16.64 -5.94
CA ILE A 675 7.63 17.36 -4.66
C ILE A 675 8.59 18.53 -4.82
N VAL A 676 9.75 18.31 -5.43
CA VAL A 676 10.74 19.36 -5.68
C VAL A 676 10.19 20.44 -6.64
N GLU A 677 9.44 20.06 -7.66
CA GLU A 677 8.77 21.00 -8.55
C GLU A 677 7.80 21.93 -7.81
N GLU A 678 7.06 21.38 -6.81
CA GLU A 678 6.09 22.16 -6.02
C GLU A 678 6.75 23.09 -4.98
N VAL A 679 7.87 22.67 -4.38
CA VAL A 679 8.49 23.44 -3.27
C VAL A 679 9.72 24.23 -3.67
N GLY A 680 10.40 23.88 -4.77
CA GLY A 680 11.72 24.42 -5.15
C GLY A 680 12.88 23.62 -4.53
N LEU A 681 14.01 23.58 -5.25
CA LEU A 681 15.23 22.88 -4.83
C LEU A 681 15.79 23.39 -3.50
N GLU A 682 15.59 24.66 -3.20
CA GLU A 682 16.04 25.30 -1.95
C GLU A 682 15.28 24.78 -0.71
N ASN A 683 14.15 24.11 -0.89
CA ASN A 683 13.32 23.58 0.18
C ASN A 683 13.37 22.04 0.28
N ALA A 684 14.37 21.42 -0.35
CA ALA A 684 14.66 20.00 -0.32
C ALA A 684 16.18 19.76 -0.39
N PHE A 685 16.64 18.56 -0.06
CA PHE A 685 18.04 18.18 -0.09
C PHE A 685 18.21 17.03 -1.08
N ILE A 686 18.61 17.35 -2.31
CA ILE A 686 18.70 16.40 -3.41
C ILE A 686 20.16 15.98 -3.60
N PHE A 687 20.37 14.70 -3.92
CA PHE A 687 21.67 14.08 -4.18
C PHE A 687 21.56 12.93 -5.19
N GLY A 688 22.72 12.42 -5.59
CA GLY A 688 22.87 11.15 -6.31
C GLY A 688 22.67 11.25 -7.81
N LEU A 689 22.84 10.09 -8.45
CA LEU A 689 22.66 9.93 -9.89
C LEU A 689 21.24 10.26 -10.31
N SER A 690 21.10 10.83 -11.50
CA SER A 690 19.82 10.94 -12.20
C SER A 690 19.36 9.59 -12.76
N ALA A 691 18.07 9.47 -13.09
CA ALA A 691 17.53 8.27 -13.74
C ALA A 691 18.28 7.94 -15.05
N GLN A 692 18.61 8.96 -15.84
CA GLN A 692 19.34 8.78 -17.10
C GLN A 692 20.76 8.24 -16.88
N GLU A 693 21.46 8.72 -15.87
CA GLU A 693 22.81 8.22 -15.54
C GLU A 693 22.76 6.76 -15.05
N VAL A 694 21.77 6.40 -14.24
CA VAL A 694 21.55 5.02 -13.81
C VAL A 694 21.29 4.11 -15.01
N GLU A 695 20.38 4.50 -15.91
CA GLU A 695 20.10 3.74 -17.14
C GLU A 695 21.35 3.58 -18.01
N ASN A 696 22.16 4.63 -18.17
CA ASN A 696 23.39 4.57 -18.93
C ASN A 696 24.40 3.58 -18.32
N TYR A 697 24.61 3.60 -17.00
CA TYR A 697 25.48 2.63 -16.33
C TYR A 697 24.94 1.19 -16.43
N GLN A 698 23.64 1.01 -16.37
CA GLN A 698 23.04 -0.31 -16.52
C GLN A 698 23.15 -0.87 -17.94
N ALA A 699 22.95 -0.04 -18.95
CA ALA A 699 23.00 -0.43 -20.35
C ALA A 699 24.46 -0.60 -20.88
N ASN A 700 25.35 0.34 -20.54
CA ASN A 700 26.68 0.46 -21.15
C ASN A 700 27.82 0.04 -20.21
N GLY A 701 27.54 -0.20 -18.92
CA GLY A 701 28.59 -0.45 -17.93
C GLY A 701 29.42 0.79 -17.61
N GLY A 702 30.69 0.61 -17.25
CA GLY A 702 31.61 1.72 -16.96
C GLY A 702 31.64 2.15 -15.49
N TYR A 703 30.87 1.50 -14.62
CA TYR A 703 30.95 1.69 -13.18
C TYR A 703 31.73 0.55 -12.52
N ASN A 704 32.73 0.91 -11.70
CA ASN A 704 33.49 0.00 -10.85
C ASN A 704 33.41 0.48 -9.39
N PRO A 705 32.72 -0.24 -8.48
CA PRO A 705 32.60 0.21 -7.09
C PRO A 705 33.93 0.39 -6.35
N PHE A 706 35.01 -0.28 -6.79
CA PHE A 706 36.35 -0.08 -6.21
C PHE A 706 36.91 1.32 -6.43
N ASP A 707 36.48 2.04 -7.44
CA ASP A 707 36.92 3.43 -7.66
C ASP A 707 36.40 4.32 -6.51
N GLU A 708 35.14 4.20 -6.16
CA GLU A 708 34.54 4.93 -5.03
C GLU A 708 35.09 4.43 -3.68
N TYR A 709 35.15 3.10 -3.50
CA TYR A 709 35.69 2.47 -2.30
C TYR A 709 37.10 2.93 -1.95
N ASN A 710 37.97 3.11 -2.93
CA ASN A 710 39.35 3.52 -2.70
C ASN A 710 39.52 5.04 -2.61
N ASN A 711 38.66 5.83 -3.25
CA ASN A 711 38.92 7.28 -3.43
C ASN A 711 38.01 8.16 -2.57
N VAL A 712 36.86 7.66 -2.10
CA VAL A 712 35.98 8.44 -1.22
C VAL A 712 36.46 8.30 0.23
N GLU A 713 36.79 9.42 0.84
CA GLU A 713 37.28 9.47 2.22
C GLU A 713 36.30 8.80 3.19
N GLY A 714 36.80 7.91 4.06
CA GLY A 714 36.01 7.19 5.06
C GLY A 714 35.23 5.98 4.51
N LEU A 715 34.90 5.92 3.22
CA LEU A 715 34.07 4.87 2.64
C LEU A 715 34.73 3.49 2.75
N LYS A 716 36.00 3.39 2.48
CA LYS A 716 36.77 2.13 2.63
C LYS A 716 36.61 1.57 4.05
N LYS A 717 36.84 2.40 5.07
CA LYS A 717 36.70 2.01 6.49
C LYS A 717 35.32 1.45 6.80
N VAL A 718 34.27 2.15 6.35
CA VAL A 718 32.86 1.76 6.60
C VAL A 718 32.54 0.43 5.91
N VAL A 719 32.93 0.25 4.66
CA VAL A 719 32.70 -1.00 3.92
C VAL A 719 33.51 -2.17 4.53
N ASP A 720 34.75 -1.94 4.96
CA ASP A 720 35.56 -2.95 5.61
C ASP A 720 34.98 -3.39 6.95
N GLN A 721 34.36 -2.46 7.71
CA GLN A 721 33.70 -2.75 8.98
C GLN A 721 32.50 -3.71 8.85
N LEU A 722 31.94 -3.92 7.67
CA LEU A 722 30.96 -4.96 7.44
C LEU A 722 31.55 -6.38 7.53
N GLY A 723 32.85 -6.52 7.27
CA GLY A 723 33.48 -7.84 7.20
C GLY A 723 34.57 -8.11 8.25
N ASP A 724 34.96 -7.13 9.06
CA ASP A 724 36.12 -7.23 9.98
C ASP A 724 35.76 -7.58 11.42
N GLY A 725 34.47 -7.75 11.73
CA GLY A 725 33.99 -8.06 13.08
C GLY A 725 33.74 -6.82 13.95
N THR A 726 33.79 -5.61 13.42
CA THR A 726 33.44 -4.37 14.13
C THR A 726 32.00 -4.39 14.63
N TYR A 727 31.12 -4.95 13.84
CA TYR A 727 29.71 -5.17 14.18
C TYR A 727 29.39 -6.66 14.23
N ASP A 728 28.61 -7.08 15.22
CA ASP A 728 28.28 -8.49 15.43
C ASP A 728 27.06 -8.90 14.61
N ASP A 729 27.23 -9.90 13.73
CA ASP A 729 26.16 -10.54 12.98
C ASP A 729 25.74 -11.90 13.58
N ASN A 730 26.11 -12.19 14.81
CA ASN A 730 25.90 -13.46 15.50
C ASN A 730 26.50 -14.66 14.72
N HIS A 731 27.64 -14.45 14.10
CA HIS A 731 28.37 -15.45 13.29
C HIS A 731 27.58 -16.02 12.10
N THR A 732 26.60 -15.30 11.59
CA THR A 732 25.79 -15.73 10.44
C THR A 732 26.48 -15.51 9.10
N GLY A 733 27.51 -14.67 9.05
CA GLY A 733 28.20 -14.27 7.83
C GLY A 733 27.42 -13.28 6.96
N ILE A 734 26.26 -12.79 7.45
CA ILE A 734 25.39 -11.93 6.64
C ILE A 734 26.02 -10.56 6.34
N PHE A 735 26.81 -9.99 7.27
CA PHE A 735 27.45 -8.70 7.02
C PHE A 735 28.56 -8.84 5.97
N ARG A 736 29.27 -9.97 5.95
CA ARG A 736 30.22 -10.29 4.88
C ARG A 736 29.51 -10.43 3.53
N GLU A 737 28.32 -11.01 3.50
CA GLU A 737 27.50 -11.10 2.29
C GLU A 737 27.09 -9.71 1.80
N LEU A 738 26.71 -8.78 2.70
CA LEU A 738 26.44 -7.38 2.35
C LEU A 738 27.69 -6.70 1.77
N GLN A 739 28.85 -6.88 2.38
CA GLN A 739 30.13 -6.37 1.85
C GLN A 739 30.39 -6.90 0.44
N ASN A 740 30.23 -8.21 0.25
CA ASN A 740 30.47 -8.85 -1.04
C ASN A 740 29.49 -8.34 -2.11
N SER A 741 28.25 -8.09 -1.76
CA SER A 741 27.26 -7.54 -2.69
C SER A 741 27.63 -6.14 -3.21
N LEU A 742 28.36 -5.37 -2.41
CA LEU A 742 28.85 -4.04 -2.79
C LEU A 742 30.13 -4.10 -3.65
N LEU A 743 31.07 -5.03 -3.35
CA LEU A 743 32.38 -5.03 -3.97
C LEU A 743 32.56 -6.06 -5.10
N TYR A 744 31.94 -7.23 -4.96
CA TYR A 744 32.20 -8.38 -5.86
C TYR A 744 30.95 -8.87 -6.60
N GLY A 745 29.76 -8.52 -6.10
CA GLY A 745 28.50 -9.12 -6.52
C GLY A 745 28.24 -10.46 -5.82
N VAL A 746 26.95 -10.85 -5.76
CA VAL A 746 26.47 -12.07 -5.12
C VAL A 746 25.41 -12.71 -6.02
N ASP A 747 25.33 -14.04 -6.04
CA ASP A 747 24.35 -14.80 -6.82
C ASP A 747 24.38 -14.48 -8.33
N GLY A 748 25.56 -14.23 -8.88
CA GLY A 748 25.74 -13.90 -10.29
C GLY A 748 25.36 -12.46 -10.68
N SER A 749 24.96 -11.64 -9.73
CA SER A 749 24.69 -10.21 -9.95
C SER A 749 25.98 -9.40 -10.07
N ARG A 750 25.90 -8.25 -10.72
CA ARG A 750 26.98 -7.25 -10.71
C ARG A 750 27.15 -6.70 -9.29
N PRO A 751 28.38 -6.23 -8.92
CA PRO A 751 28.56 -5.55 -7.63
C PRO A 751 27.81 -4.21 -7.61
N ASP A 752 27.37 -3.83 -6.42
CA ASP A 752 26.70 -2.55 -6.13
C ASP A 752 25.58 -2.20 -7.13
N VAL A 753 24.68 -3.13 -7.36
CA VAL A 753 23.59 -3.06 -8.35
C VAL A 753 22.76 -1.77 -8.23
N TYR A 754 22.67 -1.23 -7.02
CA TYR A 754 21.87 -0.04 -6.70
C TYR A 754 22.70 1.22 -6.48
N PHE A 755 23.99 1.22 -6.86
CA PHE A 755 24.89 2.39 -6.86
C PHE A 755 25.02 3.07 -5.48
N LEU A 756 25.06 2.30 -4.39
CA LEU A 756 25.22 2.84 -3.04
C LEU A 756 26.57 3.56 -2.88
N LEU A 757 27.67 2.92 -3.33
CA LEU A 757 28.99 3.49 -3.20
C LEU A 757 29.16 4.71 -4.11
N LYS A 758 28.54 4.69 -5.30
CA LYS A 758 28.55 5.81 -6.24
C LYS A 758 27.90 7.05 -5.67
N ASP A 759 26.77 6.88 -4.99
CA ASP A 759 26.01 8.00 -4.43
C ASP A 759 26.44 8.38 -3.00
N PHE A 760 27.34 7.62 -2.37
CA PHE A 760 27.72 7.85 -0.97
C PHE A 760 28.27 9.25 -0.69
N ALA A 761 29.19 9.74 -1.52
CA ALA A 761 29.81 11.05 -1.32
C ALA A 761 28.77 12.18 -1.43
N SER A 762 27.91 12.15 -2.45
CA SER A 762 26.85 13.14 -2.64
C SER A 762 25.75 13.06 -1.56
N TYR A 763 25.47 11.86 -1.06
CA TYR A 763 24.55 11.66 0.07
C TYR A 763 25.11 12.28 1.35
N ARG A 764 26.39 12.03 1.68
CA ARG A 764 27.06 12.64 2.83
C ARG A 764 27.08 14.17 2.73
N GLU A 765 27.37 14.73 1.56
CA GLU A 765 27.33 16.17 1.33
C GLU A 765 25.92 16.75 1.53
N ALA A 766 24.87 16.05 1.06
CA ALA A 766 23.48 16.46 1.29
C ALA A 766 23.12 16.42 2.78
N GLN A 767 23.62 15.43 3.52
CA GLN A 767 23.46 15.32 4.96
C GLN A 767 24.15 16.48 5.70
N ASP A 768 25.35 16.89 5.25
CA ASP A 768 26.06 18.05 5.83
C ASP A 768 25.35 19.37 5.53
N ARG A 769 24.83 19.57 4.32
CA ARG A 769 23.98 20.74 3.98
C ARG A 769 22.72 20.79 4.84
N LEU A 770 22.06 19.66 5.04
CA LEU A 770 20.86 19.54 5.86
C LEU A 770 21.13 19.93 7.33
N GLN A 771 22.18 19.36 7.90
CA GLN A 771 22.60 19.66 9.26
C GLN A 771 22.90 21.15 9.47
N ASN A 772 23.60 21.76 8.52
CA ASN A 772 23.90 23.18 8.57
C ASN A 772 22.65 24.05 8.45
N ALA A 773 21.69 23.64 7.60
CA ALA A 773 20.40 24.33 7.48
C ALA A 773 19.58 24.26 8.75
N PHE A 774 19.65 23.15 9.50
CA PHE A 774 18.92 22.98 10.75
C PHE A 774 19.38 23.90 11.89
N LYS A 775 20.61 24.44 11.82
CA LYS A 775 21.12 25.42 12.80
C LYS A 775 20.31 26.71 12.79
N ASP A 776 19.79 27.12 11.64
CA ASP A 776 18.82 28.22 11.52
C ASP A 776 17.39 27.69 11.67
N ARG A 777 16.92 27.63 12.91
CA ARG A 777 15.60 27.08 13.25
C ARG A 777 14.45 27.82 12.63
N ARG A 778 14.58 29.14 12.46
CA ARG A 778 13.57 29.97 11.83
C ARG A 778 13.44 29.62 10.34
N GLU A 779 14.54 29.60 9.63
CA GLU A 779 14.55 29.26 8.21
C GLU A 779 14.15 27.79 7.97
N TRP A 780 14.56 26.86 8.87
CA TRP A 780 14.11 25.48 8.83
C TRP A 780 12.58 25.37 8.93
N THR A 781 11.98 26.06 9.89
CA THR A 781 10.51 26.06 10.06
C THR A 781 9.81 26.73 8.87
N ARG A 782 10.40 27.78 8.31
CA ARG A 782 9.90 28.44 7.10
C ARG A 782 9.85 27.44 5.92
N LYS A 783 10.92 26.67 5.72
CA LYS A 783 10.96 25.59 4.70
C LYS A 783 9.93 24.51 5.00
N ALA A 784 9.74 24.12 6.24
CA ALA A 784 8.73 23.14 6.64
C ALA A 784 7.31 23.64 6.30
N LEU A 785 6.98 24.89 6.65
CA LEU A 785 5.69 25.49 6.30
C LEU A 785 5.50 25.64 4.78
N LYS A 786 6.57 25.93 4.03
CA LYS A 786 6.56 25.95 2.57
C LYS A 786 6.21 24.58 1.97
N ASN A 787 6.75 23.50 2.52
CA ASN A 787 6.41 22.14 2.13
C ASN A 787 4.92 21.84 2.41
N ILE A 788 4.42 22.15 3.58
CA ILE A 788 3.00 21.97 3.93
C ILE A 788 2.11 22.76 2.96
N ALA A 789 2.41 24.01 2.73
CA ALA A 789 1.63 24.90 1.87
C ALA A 789 1.52 24.41 0.41
N ASN A 790 2.50 23.65 -0.05
CA ASN A 790 2.56 23.15 -1.42
C ASN A 790 2.24 21.66 -1.57
N ALA A 791 1.66 21.05 -0.54
CA ALA A 791 1.29 19.63 -0.57
C ALA A 791 -0.03 19.33 -1.30
N GLY A 792 -0.76 20.34 -1.77
CA GLY A 792 -2.10 20.21 -2.34
C GLY A 792 -2.19 19.21 -3.50
N LYS A 793 -1.21 19.20 -4.40
CA LYS A 793 -1.12 18.25 -5.51
C LYS A 793 -1.16 16.79 -5.07
N PHE A 794 -0.67 16.47 -3.89
CA PHE A 794 -0.50 15.11 -3.39
C PHE A 794 -1.71 14.59 -2.59
N SER A 795 -2.87 15.24 -2.69
CA SER A 795 -4.13 14.68 -2.21
C SER A 795 -4.60 13.54 -3.11
N SER A 796 -5.03 12.43 -2.50
CA SER A 796 -5.71 11.36 -3.23
C SER A 796 -7.06 11.80 -3.80
N ASP A 797 -7.65 12.88 -3.28
CA ASP A 797 -8.86 13.48 -3.86
C ASP A 797 -8.61 13.98 -5.28
N ARG A 798 -7.49 14.68 -5.49
CA ARG A 798 -7.06 15.08 -6.85
C ARG A 798 -6.85 13.87 -7.74
N THR A 799 -6.11 12.87 -7.26
CA THR A 799 -5.82 11.65 -8.01
C THR A 799 -7.11 10.96 -8.45
N ILE A 800 -8.04 10.76 -7.52
CA ILE A 800 -9.32 10.10 -7.80
C ILE A 800 -10.21 10.92 -8.73
N ALA A 801 -10.23 12.24 -8.60
CA ALA A 801 -10.97 13.10 -9.54
C ALA A 801 -10.46 12.94 -10.98
N GLU A 802 -9.14 12.84 -11.17
CA GLU A 802 -8.53 12.58 -12.47
C GLU A 802 -8.86 11.18 -13.01
N TYR A 803 -8.78 10.12 -12.19
CA TYR A 803 -9.22 8.77 -12.58
C TYR A 803 -10.70 8.75 -12.98
N ALA A 804 -11.55 9.37 -12.17
CA ALA A 804 -12.99 9.41 -12.42
C ALA A 804 -13.32 10.03 -13.78
N LYS A 805 -12.67 11.13 -14.12
CA LYS A 805 -12.90 11.87 -15.36
C LYS A 805 -12.26 11.19 -16.58
N GLU A 806 -11.01 10.75 -16.48
CA GLU A 806 -10.19 10.38 -17.65
C GLU A 806 -10.15 8.86 -17.92
N ILE A 807 -10.46 8.04 -16.92
CA ILE A 807 -10.38 6.58 -17.05
C ILE A 807 -11.75 5.93 -16.84
N TRP A 808 -12.44 6.23 -15.73
CA TRP A 808 -13.68 5.54 -15.38
C TRP A 808 -14.92 6.16 -15.96
N ASN A 809 -14.90 7.44 -16.26
CA ASN A 809 -16.07 8.22 -16.71
C ASN A 809 -17.26 8.03 -15.74
N ILE A 810 -17.02 8.40 -14.49
CA ILE A 810 -18.03 8.45 -13.41
C ILE A 810 -18.11 9.85 -12.82
N GLU A 811 -19.27 10.19 -12.30
CA GLU A 811 -19.57 11.51 -11.73
C GLU A 811 -20.06 11.39 -10.28
N PRO A 812 -19.92 12.44 -9.46
CA PRO A 812 -20.50 12.49 -8.13
C PRO A 812 -22.01 12.26 -8.15
N VAL A 813 -22.50 11.55 -7.14
CA VAL A 813 -23.92 11.19 -7.02
C VAL A 813 -24.46 11.71 -5.70
N GLU A 814 -25.45 12.59 -5.78
CA GLU A 814 -26.22 13.03 -4.62
C GLU A 814 -27.10 11.89 -4.11
N ILE A 815 -26.89 11.52 -2.86
CA ILE A 815 -27.60 10.43 -2.20
C ILE A 815 -28.99 10.91 -1.77
N GLN A 816 -29.99 10.09 -2.06
CA GLN A 816 -31.40 10.33 -1.68
C GLN A 816 -31.76 9.53 -0.44
N ASP A 817 -32.59 10.11 0.40
CA ASP A 817 -33.16 9.39 1.55
C ASP A 817 -34.33 8.49 1.12
N TYR A 818 -34.28 7.23 1.57
CA TYR A 818 -35.30 6.21 1.30
C TYR A 818 -35.83 5.56 2.59
N ILE A 819 -35.41 6.04 3.76
CA ILE A 819 -35.78 5.47 5.05
C ILE A 819 -37.08 6.11 5.55
N GLU A 820 -37.24 7.40 5.28
CA GLU A 820 -38.44 8.17 5.67
C GLU A 820 -39.62 8.08 4.68
N GLY A 821 -39.53 7.21 3.66
CA GLY A 821 -40.55 7.03 2.64
C GLY A 821 -41.48 5.83 2.86
#